data_8b5936ccc83f154f9c9d1c2bbcd29b2b
#
_entry.id   8b5936ccc83f154f9c9d1c2bbcd29b2b
#
_cell.length_a   1.000
_cell.length_b   1.000
_cell.length_c   1.000
_cell.angle_alpha   90.00
_cell.angle_beta   90.00
_cell.angle_gamma   90.00
#
_symmetry.space_group_name_H-M   'P 1'
#
loop_
_entity.id
_entity.type
_entity.pdbx_description
1 polymer ?
#
loop_
_entity_poly.entity_id
_entity_poly.type
_entity_poly.pdbx_seq_one_letter_code
_entity_poly.pdbx_strand_id
1 'polypeptide(L)'
;MANKLFYTYIHGTDYKNDSFVPSKMIYSYWDSLIFDVNHRTIWHQGMPFGNVYPGTLSYGEIFNDLQNNIALGAYSHAEGYSTIAKSNYSHAEGYKTFVDGVNGHVEGNSSYSLGENSHAEGSFSYSRGTNSHAEGNKSEAQGRNAHAEGFLTYAIGEDSHTEGINTYAKANYSHSEGNITKIEVDAENSHAEGYNTIVSAKNAHAEGNTTIIENTGENSHAEGLKTKVRSKNSHAEGNETLTTGDNSHAEGYKSKTFSTNTHAEGNTTQAIGENSHSEGHNTEAKAKNSHAEGNHTIAAGENSHTEGSETSVDSPYTHAEGNNNVINTLSDSSHIEGSNNNISFSKSSHVEGNSNVNGGNIGLIINSHYSHVEGLNNKNYAINSHIEGKDSSNFGKESHIEGTGHLTYAYTSHIEGYANKIGKTIGDTKYIHAGGNNNIVYPNSENNVIYGHSNEVKGIYSEVNGELISSYANHSVLKGSLLQINSNGIENNQKGIDFVNVSGNNITVGENATYGFAHGSNIKLQSPYEVGFGRYTRSYLDNQKQDKQNTIFMIGNGNTGGESNALDVRENGISYLYKGIYTWDYVEDYPYSTVANNESSYCITRRQLAQVATVTYVMRNSTGRRNFYPLINDSEHPGSLKPMFTGAEYFNNYGDGKSAPNNAYADFCHAEGWGTYCHTGGTYSHAEGCGTETRNPGEHASGNWNKSSDNTLFSVGWGTNNVNRANAFEIKRTPTTDGIAFIDKKPIVTSILNGTGPTYMWKGDYADYIKIKQVDPNTLYFIYDGDASTRNDFISIDQMDDIVNRKVEEKIKQYTQGMLYNANYSPKFIGSGGDSNFSYVWSGNTTDFAGLGSLANDVNTIFIIRNNK
;
A
#
# COMPACT_ATOMS: atom_id res chain seq x y z
N MET A 1 75.18 51.23 10.88
CA MET A 1 76.30 52.03 10.35
C MET A 1 77.11 51.26 9.30
N ALA A 2 77.23 49.96 9.35
CA ALA A 2 77.94 49.11 8.39
C ALA A 2 77.30 49.11 6.98
N ASN A 3 75.97 49.06 6.87
CA ASN A 3 75.30 49.08 5.61
C ASN A 3 75.49 50.32 4.71
N LYS A 4 75.80 51.45 5.30
CA LYS A 4 75.99 52.69 4.51
C LYS A 4 77.37 52.73 3.84
N LEU A 5 78.37 52.11 4.45
CA LEU A 5 79.68 52.05 3.87
C LEU A 5 79.78 51.10 2.67
N PHE A 6 78.99 49.95 2.73
CA PHE A 6 78.95 48.95 1.72
C PHE A 6 78.32 49.45 0.42
N TYR A 7 77.27 50.23 0.51
CA TYR A 7 76.56 50.78 -0.66
C TYR A 7 77.42 51.91 -1.35
N THR A 8 78.24 52.63 -0.65
CA THR A 8 79.02 53.75 -1.23
C THR A 8 80.15 53.27 -2.14
N TYR A 9 80.59 52.01 -1.97
CA TYR A 9 81.70 51.46 -2.76
C TYR A 9 81.26 50.58 -3.95
N ILE A 10 80.11 50.02 -3.96
CA ILE A 10 79.58 49.23 -5.07
C ILE A 10 79.28 50.09 -6.30
N HIS A 11 79.00 51.36 -6.13
CA HIS A 11 78.76 52.33 -7.21
C HIS A 11 79.96 53.21 -7.58
N GLY A 12 81.21 52.87 -7.14
CA GLY A 12 82.36 53.54 -7.49
C GLY A 12 82.77 53.51 -8.96
N THR A 13 83.27 54.61 -9.49
CA THR A 13 83.62 54.72 -10.89
C THR A 13 84.74 53.82 -11.38
N ASP A 14 85.46 53.17 -10.43
CA ASP A 14 86.52 52.22 -10.74
C ASP A 14 86.04 50.82 -11.25
N TYR A 15 84.72 50.59 -11.37
CA TYR A 15 84.12 49.39 -11.84
C TYR A 15 84.43 49.03 -13.30
N LYS A 16 85.06 49.93 -14.08
CA LYS A 16 85.27 49.75 -15.51
C LYS A 16 86.64 49.19 -15.88
N ASN A 17 87.54 48.90 -14.88
CA ASN A 17 88.86 48.31 -15.23
C ASN A 17 89.00 46.87 -14.75
N ASP A 18 89.18 46.00 -15.71
CA ASP A 18 89.11 44.52 -15.58
C ASP A 18 90.21 43.80 -14.83
N SER A 19 91.07 44.50 -14.07
CA SER A 19 92.16 43.87 -13.35
C SER A 19 92.07 44.20 -11.85
N PHE A 20 92.00 43.19 -11.01
CA PHE A 20 92.18 43.35 -9.58
C PHE A 20 93.64 43.60 -9.24
N VAL A 21 93.94 44.73 -8.57
CA VAL A 21 95.22 45.05 -7.99
C VAL A 21 94.95 45.29 -6.51
N PRO A 22 95.92 45.02 -5.65
CA PRO A 22 95.76 45.25 -4.21
C PRO A 22 95.44 46.70 -3.85
N SER A 23 95.83 47.68 -4.68
CA SER A 23 95.49 49.09 -4.56
C SER A 23 94.04 49.42 -4.90
N LYS A 24 93.24 48.42 -5.54
CA LYS A 24 91.83 48.54 -5.85
C LYS A 24 90.94 47.77 -4.92
N MET A 25 91.48 47.13 -3.91
CA MET A 25 90.77 46.52 -2.86
C MET A 25 89.96 47.55 -2.06
N ILE A 26 88.74 47.30 -1.81
CA ILE A 26 87.88 48.12 -0.99
C ILE A 26 87.88 47.60 0.45
N TYR A 27 88.38 48.37 1.37
CA TYR A 27 88.33 47.98 2.77
C TYR A 27 87.02 48.47 3.42
N SER A 28 86.30 47.55 4.09
CA SER A 28 85.22 47.99 4.94
C SER A 28 85.67 48.59 6.25
N TYR A 29 84.79 49.27 6.95
CA TYR A 29 85.06 49.79 8.31
C TYR A 29 85.51 48.71 9.30
N TRP A 30 85.28 47.50 8.95
CA TRP A 30 85.76 46.33 9.69
C TRP A 30 87.02 45.81 8.98
N ASP A 31 88.20 46.22 9.35
CA ASP A 31 89.52 45.99 8.76
C ASP A 31 89.81 44.66 8.15
N SER A 32 88.86 43.74 8.24
CA SER A 32 88.91 42.36 7.75
C SER A 32 88.04 42.05 6.55
N LEU A 33 87.22 43.01 6.08
CA LEU A 33 86.28 42.75 4.97
C LEU A 33 86.76 43.41 3.68
N ILE A 34 87.09 42.67 2.67
CA ILE A 34 87.58 43.14 1.37
C ILE A 34 86.61 42.66 0.25
N PHE A 35 86.19 43.63 -0.58
CA PHE A 35 85.43 43.28 -1.79
C PHE A 35 86.34 43.20 -3.01
N ASP A 36 86.46 42.03 -3.61
CA ASP A 36 87.16 41.81 -4.85
C ASP A 36 86.30 42.07 -6.06
N VAL A 37 86.43 43.20 -6.71
CA VAL A 37 85.64 43.66 -7.86
C VAL A 37 85.83 42.79 -9.12
N ASN A 38 86.96 42.11 -9.27
CA ASN A 38 87.26 41.31 -10.46
C ASN A 38 86.63 39.93 -10.37
N HIS A 39 86.71 39.35 -9.16
CA HIS A 39 86.12 38.00 -8.91
C HIS A 39 84.74 38.05 -8.30
N ARG A 40 84.28 39.30 -8.02
CA ARG A 40 82.91 39.50 -7.39
C ARG A 40 82.83 38.81 -6.04
N THR A 41 83.85 38.75 -5.28
CA THR A 41 83.94 38.08 -3.99
C THR A 41 84.21 39.03 -2.89
N ILE A 42 83.61 38.83 -1.72
CA ILE A 42 83.96 39.54 -0.46
C ILE A 42 84.92 38.62 0.29
N TRP A 43 86.06 39.22 0.74
CA TRP A 43 87.06 38.51 1.52
C TRP A 43 87.05 39.03 2.95
N HIS A 44 87.14 38.20 3.92
CA HIS A 44 87.31 38.46 5.32
C HIS A 44 88.58 37.78 5.84
N GLN A 45 89.49 38.52 6.38
CA GLN A 45 90.74 37.92 6.88
C GLN A 45 91.52 37.03 5.88
N GLY A 46 91.45 37.34 4.56
CA GLY A 46 92.13 36.61 3.53
C GLY A 46 91.49 35.36 3.00
N MET A 47 90.25 35.11 3.44
CA MET A 47 89.44 34.02 2.90
C MET A 47 88.22 34.60 2.17
N PRO A 48 87.73 33.94 1.06
CA PRO A 48 86.49 34.35 0.37
C PRO A 48 85.31 34.19 1.33
N PHE A 49 84.63 35.30 1.60
CA PHE A 49 83.49 35.35 2.48
C PHE A 49 82.21 35.06 1.72
N GLY A 50 82.16 35.35 0.45
CA GLY A 50 81.08 35.13 -0.40
C GLY A 50 81.29 35.61 -1.83
N ASN A 51 80.62 35.03 -2.83
CA ASN A 51 80.64 35.44 -4.22
C ASN A 51 79.56 36.45 -4.51
N VAL A 52 79.92 37.53 -5.18
CA VAL A 52 78.97 38.58 -5.54
C VAL A 52 78.86 38.71 -7.07
N TYR A 53 77.73 38.50 -7.62
CA TYR A 53 77.44 38.85 -9.00
C TYR A 53 76.72 40.20 -9.09
N PRO A 54 76.61 40.82 -10.26
CA PRO A 54 75.95 42.11 -10.40
C PRO A 54 74.54 42.02 -9.86
N GLY A 55 74.17 42.80 -8.87
CA GLY A 55 72.88 42.76 -8.19
C GLY A 55 72.72 41.64 -7.17
N THR A 56 73.79 40.89 -6.78
CA THR A 56 73.74 39.92 -5.68
C THR A 56 74.19 40.53 -4.36
N LEU A 57 73.63 40.13 -3.27
CA LEU A 57 73.98 40.48 -1.94
C LEU A 57 74.06 39.25 -1.04
N SER A 58 75.20 38.93 -0.48
CA SER A 58 75.35 37.89 0.56
C SER A 58 75.57 38.60 1.91
N TYR A 59 74.64 38.39 2.81
CA TYR A 59 74.67 39.04 4.13
C TYR A 59 74.62 37.99 5.22
N GLY A 60 75.68 37.82 5.95
CA GLY A 60 75.72 36.94 7.10
C GLY A 60 75.94 37.68 8.36
N GLU A 61 75.92 37.03 9.48
CA GLU A 61 76.44 37.59 10.74
C GLU A 61 77.92 37.92 10.61
N ILE A 62 78.15 39.10 10.14
CA ILE A 62 79.51 39.66 9.94
C ILE A 62 80.29 39.70 11.24
N PHE A 63 79.68 39.43 12.38
CA PHE A 63 80.22 39.69 13.70
C PHE A 63 80.54 38.49 14.59
N ASN A 64 80.06 37.26 14.15
CA ASN A 64 80.47 36.08 14.89
C ASN A 64 80.80 34.98 13.91
N ASP A 65 82.01 34.74 13.66
CA ASP A 65 82.66 33.57 13.13
C ASP A 65 82.13 33.05 11.73
N LEU A 66 82.91 33.49 10.72
CA LEU A 66 83.19 32.63 9.50
C LEU A 66 82.18 31.63 9.05
N GLN A 67 80.94 32.02 8.95
CA GLN A 67 79.98 31.07 8.45
C GLN A 67 79.38 31.53 7.12
N ASN A 68 79.72 30.78 6.10
CA ASN A 68 79.57 31.01 4.69
C ASN A 68 78.11 31.27 4.26
N ASN A 69 77.66 32.53 4.28
CA ASN A 69 76.54 32.94 3.50
C ASN A 69 76.98 33.13 2.04
N ILE A 70 76.35 32.49 1.08
CA ILE A 70 76.82 32.51 -0.32
C ILE A 70 75.66 32.95 -1.22
N ALA A 71 75.78 34.07 -1.88
CA ALA A 71 74.90 34.52 -2.94
C ALA A 71 75.60 34.38 -4.29
N LEU A 72 75.14 33.42 -5.11
CA LEU A 72 75.76 33.09 -6.39
C LEU A 72 75.02 33.69 -7.59
N GLY A 73 73.69 33.81 -7.49
CA GLY A 73 72.84 34.30 -8.56
C GLY A 73 72.90 35.79 -8.78
N ALA A 74 72.65 36.28 -10.00
CA ALA A 74 72.49 37.71 -10.22
C ALA A 74 71.29 38.26 -9.41
N TYR A 75 71.53 39.35 -8.70
CA TYR A 75 70.54 40.03 -7.81
C TYR A 75 70.00 39.09 -6.69
N SER A 76 70.79 38.08 -6.28
CA SER A 76 70.50 37.26 -5.14
C SER A 76 70.92 37.81 -3.82
N HIS A 77 70.26 37.42 -2.73
CA HIS A 77 70.53 37.85 -1.36
C HIS A 77 70.72 36.67 -0.44
N ALA A 78 71.70 36.65 0.44
CA ALA A 78 71.87 35.59 1.43
C ALA A 78 72.24 36.26 2.80
N GLU A 79 71.42 36.01 3.81
CA GLU A 79 71.46 36.57 5.14
C GLU A 79 71.31 35.53 6.23
N GLY A 80 72.18 35.61 7.28
CA GLY A 80 72.05 34.63 8.38
C GLY A 80 73.32 33.79 8.59
N TYR A 81 73.13 32.42 8.78
CA TYR A 81 74.26 31.53 9.09
C TYR A 81 74.27 30.31 8.12
N SER A 82 75.31 30.17 7.31
CA SER A 82 75.46 29.16 6.30
C SER A 82 74.29 29.11 5.28
N THR A 83 73.79 30.27 4.90
CA THR A 83 72.72 30.39 3.88
C THR A 83 73.30 30.44 2.47
N ILE A 84 72.66 29.91 1.51
CA ILE A 84 73.08 29.87 0.10
C ILE A 84 71.97 30.28 -0.84
N ALA A 85 72.14 31.44 -1.51
CA ALA A 85 71.26 31.89 -2.58
C ALA A 85 71.91 31.63 -3.94
N LYS A 86 71.67 30.54 -4.59
CA LYS A 86 72.38 30.04 -5.74
C LYS A 86 71.91 30.65 -7.06
N SER A 87 70.66 30.87 -7.22
CA SER A 87 70.03 31.27 -8.48
C SER A 87 69.76 32.81 -8.54
N ASN A 88 69.42 33.28 -9.80
CA ASN A 88 69.17 34.72 -10.00
C ASN A 88 67.90 35.16 -9.24
N TYR A 89 68.00 36.40 -8.70
CA TYR A 89 66.88 37.03 -7.97
C TYR A 89 66.38 36.23 -6.76
N SER A 90 67.16 35.30 -6.24
CA SER A 90 66.86 34.49 -5.09
C SER A 90 67.26 35.14 -3.77
N HIS A 91 66.52 34.82 -2.69
CA HIS A 91 66.74 35.29 -1.34
C HIS A 91 66.81 34.14 -0.36
N ALA A 92 67.88 34.05 0.42
CA ALA A 92 68.04 33.06 1.48
C ALA A 92 68.34 33.81 2.82
N GLU A 93 67.47 33.52 3.81
CA GLU A 93 67.58 34.10 5.14
C GLU A 93 67.50 33.00 6.22
N GLY A 94 68.28 33.15 7.32
CA GLY A 94 68.18 32.32 8.48
C GLY A 94 69.36 31.39 8.76
N TYR A 95 69.20 30.15 9.15
CA TYR A 95 70.24 29.17 9.52
C TYR A 95 70.28 27.99 8.55
N LYS A 96 71.37 27.80 7.80
CA LYS A 96 71.54 26.70 6.83
C LYS A 96 70.48 26.63 5.75
N THR A 97 69.96 27.73 5.30
CA THR A 97 68.96 27.78 4.25
C THR A 97 69.64 27.77 2.87
N PHE A 98 68.91 27.22 1.89
CA PHE A 98 69.45 27.07 0.53
C PHE A 98 68.42 27.40 -0.53
N VAL A 99 68.69 28.24 -1.48
CA VAL A 99 67.87 28.55 -2.63
C VAL A 99 68.57 28.16 -3.93
N ASP A 100 67.96 27.33 -4.76
CA ASP A 100 68.40 27.02 -6.13
C ASP A 100 67.33 27.39 -7.19
N GLY A 101 66.15 27.86 -6.80
CA GLY A 101 65.14 28.41 -7.68
C GLY A 101 65.35 29.86 -8.08
N VAL A 102 65.16 30.21 -9.38
CA VAL A 102 65.14 31.62 -9.84
C VAL A 102 63.94 32.33 -9.18
N ASN A 103 64.10 33.51 -8.69
CA ASN A 103 63.14 34.25 -7.87
C ASN A 103 62.69 33.49 -6.62
N GLY A 104 63.45 32.51 -6.19
CA GLY A 104 63.13 31.71 -4.99
C GLY A 104 63.45 32.52 -3.69
N HIS A 105 62.67 32.24 -2.65
CA HIS A 105 62.83 32.77 -1.32
C HIS A 105 62.86 31.65 -0.29
N VAL A 106 63.85 31.70 0.61
CA VAL A 106 63.88 30.76 1.74
C VAL A 106 64.23 31.54 3.02
N GLU A 107 63.47 31.23 4.08
CA GLU A 107 63.78 31.71 5.42
C GLU A 107 63.76 30.65 6.50
N GLY A 108 64.36 30.86 7.66
CA GLY A 108 64.22 29.91 8.76
C GLY A 108 65.44 29.02 9.03
N ASN A 109 65.26 27.72 9.33
CA ASN A 109 66.31 26.81 9.75
C ASN A 109 66.39 25.57 8.84
N SER A 110 67.49 25.40 8.12
CA SER A 110 67.75 24.25 7.25
C SER A 110 66.64 24.01 6.22
N SER A 111 66.06 25.09 5.71
CA SER A 111 64.98 25.04 4.69
C SER A 111 65.54 25.25 3.28
N TYR A 112 64.86 24.76 2.27
CA TYR A 112 65.33 24.71 0.88
C TYR A 112 64.25 25.21 -0.10
N SER A 113 64.59 26.23 -0.89
CA SER A 113 63.76 26.69 -2.01
C SER A 113 64.45 26.33 -3.32
N LEU A 114 63.94 25.33 -4.02
CA LEU A 114 64.54 24.71 -5.20
C LEU A 114 63.83 25.03 -6.50
N GLY A 115 62.53 25.29 -6.46
CA GLY A 115 61.72 25.65 -7.62
C GLY A 115 61.88 27.11 -8.05
N GLU A 116 61.57 27.43 -9.32
CA GLU A 116 61.44 28.80 -9.80
C GLU A 116 60.24 29.48 -9.10
N ASN A 117 60.44 30.75 -8.64
CA ASN A 117 59.42 31.52 -7.88
C ASN A 117 58.94 30.82 -6.61
N SER A 118 59.73 29.93 -6.02
CA SER A 118 59.28 29.16 -4.87
C SER A 118 59.66 29.84 -3.56
N HIS A 119 58.91 29.56 -2.51
CA HIS A 119 59.13 30.08 -1.17
C HIS A 119 59.17 28.96 -0.13
N ALA A 120 60.19 28.94 0.73
CA ALA A 120 60.25 28.01 1.85
C ALA A 120 60.55 28.76 3.14
N GLU A 121 59.68 28.60 4.13
CA GLU A 121 59.75 29.27 5.41
C GLU A 121 59.71 28.25 6.58
N GLY A 122 60.44 28.52 7.67
CA GLY A 122 60.36 27.67 8.85
C GLY A 122 61.59 26.78 9.08
N SER A 123 61.37 25.51 9.50
CA SER A 123 62.47 24.60 9.86
C SER A 123 62.43 23.33 9.05
N PHE A 124 63.46 23.02 8.29
CA PHE A 124 63.51 21.85 7.38
C PHE A 124 62.39 21.84 6.33
N SER A 125 61.95 23.04 5.88
CA SER A 125 60.95 23.17 4.83
C SER A 125 61.57 23.11 3.46
N TYR A 126 60.91 22.42 2.51
CA TYR A 126 61.41 22.22 1.15
C TYR A 126 60.39 22.68 0.11
N SER A 127 60.71 23.67 -0.68
CA SER A 127 59.88 24.16 -1.77
C SER A 127 60.59 23.81 -3.10
N ARG A 128 60.09 22.74 -3.76
CA ARG A 128 60.75 22.12 -4.93
C ARG A 128 60.10 22.46 -6.26
N GLY A 129 58.79 22.65 -6.25
CA GLY A 129 57.99 22.95 -7.45
C GLY A 129 58.17 24.43 -7.88
N THR A 130 57.92 24.70 -9.16
CA THR A 130 57.79 26.07 -9.65
C THR A 130 56.59 26.76 -9.02
N ASN A 131 56.75 27.98 -8.52
CA ASN A 131 55.72 28.75 -7.78
C ASN A 131 55.21 28.04 -6.51
N SER A 132 55.97 27.13 -5.94
CA SER A 132 55.60 26.41 -4.73
C SER A 132 55.90 27.17 -3.46
N HIS A 133 55.14 26.91 -2.41
CA HIS A 133 55.32 27.49 -1.08
C HIS A 133 55.35 26.43 -0.01
N ALA A 134 56.37 26.37 0.83
CA ALA A 134 56.48 25.48 1.97
C ALA A 134 56.73 26.27 3.25
N GLU A 135 55.81 26.21 4.21
CA GLU A 135 55.84 26.89 5.48
C GLU A 135 55.73 25.91 6.67
N GLY A 136 56.54 26.16 7.71
CA GLY A 136 56.44 25.41 8.95
C GLY A 136 57.61 24.52 9.29
N ASN A 137 57.40 23.28 9.77
CA ASN A 137 58.46 22.36 10.16
C ASN A 137 58.44 21.07 9.39
N LYS A 138 59.44 20.80 8.56
CA LYS A 138 59.51 19.63 7.68
C LYS A 138 58.38 19.60 6.65
N SER A 139 57.93 20.77 6.22
CA SER A 139 56.97 20.91 5.16
C SER A 139 57.64 20.81 3.80
N GLU A 140 57.06 20.12 2.84
CA GLU A 140 57.63 19.94 1.50
C GLU A 140 56.61 20.19 0.40
N ALA A 141 56.80 21.21 -0.42
CA ALA A 141 55.98 21.54 -1.58
C ALA A 141 56.73 21.13 -2.86
N GLN A 142 56.42 19.97 -3.40
CA GLN A 142 57.10 19.38 -4.56
C GLN A 142 56.44 19.76 -5.88
N GLY A 143 55.09 19.81 -5.92
CA GLY A 143 54.33 20.13 -7.12
C GLY A 143 54.51 21.57 -7.61
N ARG A 144 54.24 21.81 -8.90
CA ARG A 144 54.10 23.16 -9.43
C ARG A 144 52.90 23.85 -8.77
N ASN A 145 53.07 25.11 -8.34
CA ASN A 145 52.08 25.89 -7.61
C ASN A 145 51.61 25.22 -6.30
N ALA A 146 52.37 24.27 -5.76
CA ALA A 146 51.96 23.54 -4.54
C ALA A 146 52.23 24.41 -3.30
N HIS A 147 51.39 24.23 -2.29
CA HIS A 147 51.53 24.91 -0.98
C HIS A 147 51.52 23.86 0.16
N ALA A 148 52.54 23.90 0.99
CA ALA A 148 52.63 23.02 2.14
C ALA A 148 52.86 23.83 3.42
N GLU A 149 51.94 23.81 4.36
CA GLU A 149 51.95 24.52 5.61
C GLU A 149 51.82 23.58 6.84
N GLY A 150 52.66 23.77 7.86
CA GLY A 150 52.49 23.04 9.10
C GLY A 150 53.69 22.16 9.52
N PHE A 151 53.44 20.95 10.06
CA PHE A 151 54.46 20.02 10.53
C PHE A 151 54.41 18.68 9.79
N LEU A 152 55.49 18.32 9.06
CA LEU A 152 55.55 17.08 8.26
C LEU A 152 54.47 17.05 7.15
N THR A 153 54.29 18.16 6.43
CA THR A 153 53.30 18.27 5.36
C THR A 153 53.97 18.13 3.99
N TYR A 154 53.33 17.42 3.05
CA TYR A 154 53.91 17.10 1.75
C TYR A 154 52.92 17.40 0.62
N ALA A 155 53.05 18.55 -0.04
CA ALA A 155 52.29 18.91 -1.23
C ALA A 155 53.06 18.49 -2.48
N ILE A 156 52.72 17.30 -3.00
CA ILE A 156 53.49 16.62 -4.06
C ILE A 156 52.88 16.89 -5.43
N GLY A 157 51.54 16.89 -5.51
CA GLY A 157 50.81 17.14 -6.75
C GLY A 157 50.95 18.57 -7.25
N GLU A 158 50.73 18.77 -8.56
CA GLU A 158 50.60 20.11 -9.16
C GLU A 158 49.35 20.81 -8.58
N ASP A 159 49.49 22.11 -8.26
CA ASP A 159 48.39 22.91 -7.67
C ASP A 159 47.80 22.27 -6.38
N SER A 160 48.60 21.53 -5.64
CA SER A 160 48.15 20.88 -4.40
C SER A 160 48.41 21.74 -3.18
N HIS A 161 47.60 21.59 -2.15
CA HIS A 161 47.73 22.28 -0.86
C HIS A 161 47.72 21.27 0.29
N THR A 162 48.62 21.45 1.24
CA THR A 162 48.63 20.72 2.51
C THR A 162 48.76 21.62 3.69
N GLU A 163 47.94 21.39 4.71
CA GLU A 163 47.98 22.16 5.98
C GLU A 163 47.88 21.19 7.18
N GLY A 164 48.56 21.56 8.28
CA GLY A 164 48.43 20.84 9.54
C GLY A 164 49.60 19.95 9.95
N ILE A 165 49.35 18.65 10.34
CA ILE A 165 50.39 17.76 10.89
C ILE A 165 50.41 16.43 10.12
N ASN A 166 51.55 16.10 9.50
CA ASN A 166 51.71 14.80 8.79
C ASN A 166 50.71 14.61 7.68
N THR A 167 50.48 15.67 6.88
CA THR A 167 49.53 15.68 5.77
C THR A 167 50.24 15.45 4.42
N TYR A 168 49.58 14.76 3.51
CA TYR A 168 50.11 14.45 2.18
C TYR A 168 49.08 14.73 1.09
N ALA A 169 49.37 15.64 0.17
CA ALA A 169 48.62 15.85 -1.06
C ALA A 169 49.45 15.38 -2.25
N LYS A 170 49.33 14.12 -2.66
CA LYS A 170 50.15 13.55 -3.73
C LYS A 170 49.56 13.76 -5.12
N ALA A 171 48.25 13.92 -5.23
CA ALA A 171 47.55 14.16 -6.48
C ALA A 171 47.52 15.62 -6.88
N ASN A 172 47.32 15.88 -8.19
CA ASN A 172 47.17 17.25 -8.69
C ASN A 172 45.84 17.85 -8.26
N TYR A 173 45.84 19.20 -8.04
CA TYR A 173 44.64 19.94 -7.66
C TYR A 173 43.97 19.41 -6.37
N SER A 174 44.77 18.91 -5.45
CA SER A 174 44.27 18.31 -4.22
C SER A 174 44.62 19.16 -2.98
N HIS A 175 43.75 19.07 -1.97
CA HIS A 175 43.90 19.76 -0.70
C HIS A 175 43.81 18.78 0.48
N SER A 176 44.84 18.72 1.30
CA SER A 176 44.91 17.86 2.48
C SER A 176 45.19 18.66 3.74
N GLU A 177 44.22 18.69 4.65
CA GLU A 177 44.25 19.52 5.88
C GLU A 177 44.02 18.68 7.13
N GLY A 178 44.68 19.06 8.25
CA GLY A 178 44.41 18.41 9.53
C GLY A 178 45.59 17.63 10.11
N ASN A 179 45.33 16.39 10.60
CA ASN A 179 46.37 15.57 11.24
C ASN A 179 46.36 14.12 10.66
N ILE A 180 47.46 13.70 10.06
CA ILE A 180 47.66 12.41 9.40
C ILE A 180 46.71 12.26 8.19
N THR A 181 46.39 13.32 7.51
CA THR A 181 45.53 13.26 6.31
C THR A 181 46.37 12.95 5.08
N LYS A 182 45.78 12.23 4.14
CA LYS A 182 46.50 11.76 2.98
C LYS A 182 45.63 11.70 1.73
N ILE A 183 46.09 12.33 0.67
CA ILE A 183 45.55 12.19 -0.68
C ILE A 183 46.55 11.41 -1.54
N GLU A 184 46.16 10.28 -2.11
CA GLU A 184 47.01 9.41 -2.93
C GLU A 184 47.20 9.97 -4.35
N VAL A 185 48.16 9.39 -5.09
CA VAL A 185 48.65 9.96 -6.37
C VAL A 185 47.55 10.02 -7.45
N ASP A 186 46.61 9.11 -7.46
CA ASP A 186 45.52 9.01 -8.47
C ASP A 186 44.28 9.84 -8.10
N ALA A 187 44.28 10.54 -6.97
CA ALA A 187 43.14 11.25 -6.41
C ALA A 187 43.12 12.74 -6.80
N GLU A 188 43.12 13.04 -8.10
CA GLU A 188 43.07 14.44 -8.61
C GLU A 188 41.78 15.13 -8.19
N ASN A 189 41.86 16.47 -7.97
CA ASN A 189 40.76 17.34 -7.57
C ASN A 189 40.07 16.91 -6.25
N SER A 190 40.83 16.33 -5.33
CA SER A 190 40.26 15.79 -4.09
C SER A 190 40.62 16.61 -2.87
N HIS A 191 39.83 16.51 -1.83
CA HIS A 191 40.00 17.13 -0.54
C HIS A 191 40.00 16.12 0.60
N ALA A 192 40.96 16.24 1.53
CA ALA A 192 40.98 15.42 2.75
C ALA A 192 41.18 16.30 3.96
N GLU A 193 40.26 16.28 4.91
CA GLU A 193 40.29 17.12 6.11
C GLU A 193 40.09 16.28 7.40
N GLY A 194 40.70 16.71 8.50
CA GLY A 194 40.46 16.12 9.81
C GLY A 194 41.59 15.27 10.39
N TYR A 195 41.29 14.09 10.98
CA TYR A 195 42.25 13.22 11.62
C TYR A 195 42.34 11.85 10.94
N ASN A 196 43.51 11.45 10.48
CA ASN A 196 43.72 10.14 9.84
C ASN A 196 42.78 9.84 8.65
N THR A 197 42.60 10.88 7.83
CA THR A 197 41.72 10.83 6.66
C THR A 197 42.52 10.47 5.42
N ILE A 198 41.99 9.57 4.59
CA ILE A 198 42.64 9.05 3.37
C ILE A 198 41.71 9.16 2.17
N VAL A 199 42.15 9.84 1.12
CA VAL A 199 41.47 9.92 -0.16
C VAL A 199 42.35 9.30 -1.25
N SER A 200 41.83 8.29 -1.94
CA SER A 200 42.56 7.61 -3.01
C SER A 200 41.85 7.71 -4.38
N ALA A 201 40.72 8.42 -4.49
CA ALA A 201 39.92 8.55 -5.70
C ALA A 201 39.78 9.99 -6.17
N LYS A 202 39.55 10.20 -7.47
CA LYS A 202 39.36 11.52 -8.09
C LYS A 202 38.07 12.22 -7.67
N ASN A 203 38.14 13.55 -7.63
CA ASN A 203 36.99 14.41 -7.33
C ASN A 203 36.30 14.02 -6.02
N ALA A 204 37.04 13.55 -5.05
CA ALA A 204 36.49 12.99 -3.81
C ALA A 204 36.80 13.91 -2.63
N HIS A 205 35.89 13.96 -1.67
CA HIS A 205 36.03 14.73 -0.44
C HIS A 205 35.86 13.83 0.78
N ALA A 206 36.86 13.84 1.65
CA ALA A 206 36.80 13.14 2.93
C ALA A 206 37.04 14.06 4.08
N GLU A 207 36.15 14.06 5.07
CA GLU A 207 36.24 14.92 6.26
C GLU A 207 36.00 14.07 7.53
N GLY A 208 36.67 14.47 8.63
CA GLY A 208 36.39 13.86 9.94
C GLY A 208 37.54 13.07 10.55
N ASN A 209 37.20 11.93 11.20
CA ASN A 209 38.16 11.12 11.93
C ASN A 209 38.23 9.69 11.40
N THR A 210 39.37 9.32 10.83
CA THR A 210 39.62 7.99 10.25
C THR A 210 38.67 7.69 9.09
N THR A 211 38.36 8.71 8.29
CA THR A 211 37.57 8.60 7.07
C THR A 211 38.42 8.13 5.91
N ILE A 212 37.89 7.24 5.08
CA ILE A 212 38.62 6.66 3.96
C ILE A 212 37.76 6.64 2.69
N ILE A 213 38.28 7.24 1.62
CA ILE A 213 37.75 7.03 0.27
C ILE A 213 38.78 6.21 -0.52
N GLU A 214 38.40 4.99 -0.88
CA GLU A 214 39.27 4.07 -1.65
C GLU A 214 39.35 4.51 -3.14
N ASN A 215 40.26 3.93 -3.89
CA ASN A 215 40.54 4.28 -5.30
C ASN A 215 39.34 4.13 -6.26
N THR A 216 38.35 3.35 -5.88
CA THR A 216 37.10 3.19 -6.61
C THR A 216 36.05 4.27 -6.31
N GLY A 217 36.27 5.12 -5.31
CA GLY A 217 35.33 6.15 -4.83
C GLY A 217 35.36 7.49 -5.60
N GLU A 218 35.39 7.49 -6.91
CA GLU A 218 35.40 8.68 -7.75
C GLU A 218 34.10 9.50 -7.55
N ASN A 219 34.22 10.83 -7.45
CA ASN A 219 33.12 11.76 -7.21
C ASN A 219 32.34 11.50 -5.90
N SER A 220 33.01 11.06 -4.87
CA SER A 220 32.36 10.64 -3.63
C SER A 220 32.70 11.55 -2.47
N HIS A 221 31.86 11.51 -1.45
CA HIS A 221 32.03 12.24 -0.20
C HIS A 221 32.00 11.28 1.00
N ALA A 222 32.90 11.49 1.96
CA ALA A 222 32.93 10.75 3.21
C ALA A 222 33.10 11.69 4.38
N GLU A 223 32.19 11.70 5.33
CA GLU A 223 32.21 12.59 6.50
C GLU A 223 31.99 11.82 7.81
N GLY A 224 32.70 12.21 8.87
CA GLY A 224 32.43 11.70 10.21
C GLY A 224 33.53 10.84 10.86
N LEU A 225 33.16 9.81 11.62
CA LEU A 225 34.07 8.93 12.35
C LEU A 225 34.14 7.53 11.73
N LYS A 226 35.31 7.13 11.23
CA LYS A 226 35.56 5.81 10.61
C LYS A 226 34.63 5.50 9.43
N THR A 227 34.25 6.53 8.70
CA THR A 227 33.46 6.36 7.50
C THR A 227 34.29 5.85 6.35
N LYS A 228 33.69 5.06 5.46
CA LYS A 228 34.42 4.46 4.36
C LYS A 228 33.61 4.43 3.08
N VAL A 229 34.20 4.93 1.99
CA VAL A 229 33.62 4.87 0.64
C VAL A 229 34.49 4.02 -0.27
N ARG A 230 33.86 3.07 -0.98
CA ARG A 230 34.51 2.16 -1.93
C ARG A 230 33.93 2.22 -3.34
N SER A 231 33.03 3.16 -3.59
CA SER A 231 32.24 3.20 -4.83
C SER A 231 32.08 4.62 -5.35
N LYS A 232 31.74 4.72 -6.66
CA LYS A 232 31.60 6.00 -7.36
C LYS A 232 30.32 6.73 -6.98
N ASN A 233 30.39 8.07 -7.03
CA ASN A 233 29.25 8.95 -6.82
C ASN A 233 28.50 8.64 -5.51
N SER A 234 29.22 8.29 -4.47
CA SER A 234 28.66 7.81 -3.21
C SER A 234 28.91 8.78 -2.08
N HIS A 235 28.02 8.78 -1.12
CA HIS A 235 28.13 9.60 0.08
C HIS A 235 28.08 8.72 1.33
N ALA A 236 29.02 8.88 2.23
CA ALA A 236 29.03 8.22 3.53
C ALA A 236 29.17 9.27 4.63
N GLU A 237 28.19 9.37 5.51
CA GLU A 237 28.18 10.32 6.62
C GLU A 237 27.93 9.63 7.97
N GLY A 238 28.58 10.08 9.03
CA GLY A 238 28.30 9.63 10.38
C GLY A 238 29.40 8.81 11.05
N ASN A 239 29.06 7.68 11.71
CA ASN A 239 30.00 6.89 12.48
C ASN A 239 30.04 5.42 12.01
N GLU A 240 31.19 4.96 11.57
CA GLU A 240 31.43 3.61 11.04
C GLU A 240 30.55 3.26 9.82
N THR A 241 30.17 4.25 9.02
CA THR A 241 29.39 4.06 7.80
C THR A 241 30.23 3.53 6.64
N LEU A 242 29.62 2.77 5.75
CA LEU A 242 30.30 2.16 4.62
C LEU A 242 29.45 2.18 3.33
N THR A 243 29.99 2.73 2.25
CA THR A 243 29.40 2.58 0.91
C THR A 243 30.27 1.70 0.02
N THR A 244 29.68 0.73 -0.64
CA THR A 244 30.36 -0.17 -1.58
C THR A 244 29.70 -0.24 -2.95
N GLY A 245 28.47 0.21 -3.12
CA GLY A 245 27.77 0.29 -4.39
C GLY A 245 27.82 1.68 -4.99
N ASP A 246 27.91 1.81 -6.31
CA ASP A 246 27.92 3.11 -7.01
C ASP A 246 26.60 3.87 -6.81
N ASN A 247 26.67 5.20 -6.77
CA ASN A 247 25.53 6.09 -6.56
C ASN A 247 24.79 5.79 -5.24
N SER A 248 25.50 5.45 -4.19
CA SER A 248 24.90 5.07 -2.91
C SER A 248 25.14 6.10 -1.82
N HIS A 249 24.25 6.09 -0.83
CA HIS A 249 24.30 6.96 0.33
C HIS A 249 24.20 6.17 1.63
N ALA A 250 25.13 6.36 2.55
CA ALA A 250 25.10 5.77 3.89
C ALA A 250 25.22 6.84 4.95
N GLU A 251 24.22 7.00 5.81
CA GLU A 251 24.19 8.01 6.86
C GLU A 251 23.89 7.41 8.24
N GLY A 252 24.53 7.97 9.29
CA GLY A 252 24.22 7.63 10.66
C GLY A 252 25.27 6.77 11.38
N TYR A 253 24.85 5.72 12.12
CA TYR A 253 25.74 4.85 12.88
C TYR A 253 25.79 3.44 12.31
N LYS A 254 26.96 3.03 11.80
CA LYS A 254 27.18 1.69 11.19
C LYS A 254 26.27 1.36 10.01
N SER A 255 25.73 2.35 9.36
CA SER A 255 24.93 2.17 8.16
C SER A 255 25.80 1.76 6.98
N LYS A 256 25.30 0.83 6.14
CA LYS A 256 26.07 0.23 5.04
C LYS A 256 25.26 0.10 3.78
N THR A 257 25.88 0.45 2.67
CA THR A 257 25.34 0.20 1.33
C THR A 257 26.24 -0.77 0.56
N PHE A 258 25.65 -1.72 -0.16
CA PHE A 258 26.40 -2.78 -0.81
C PHE A 258 26.28 -2.81 -2.34
N SER A 259 25.17 -2.36 -2.89
CA SER A 259 24.86 -2.38 -4.33
C SER A 259 24.64 -0.98 -4.88
N THR A 260 24.49 -0.89 -6.21
CA THR A 260 24.27 0.37 -6.93
C THR A 260 22.92 1.00 -6.57
N ASN A 261 22.91 2.34 -6.47
CA ASN A 261 21.74 3.17 -6.17
C ASN A 261 21.08 2.79 -4.84
N THR A 262 21.86 2.56 -3.82
CA THR A 262 21.34 2.19 -2.50
C THR A 262 21.43 3.35 -1.52
N HIS A 263 20.47 3.38 -0.58
CA HIS A 263 20.43 4.33 0.51
C HIS A 263 20.28 3.61 1.86
N ALA A 264 21.15 3.92 2.80
CA ALA A 264 21.10 3.40 4.17
C ALA A 264 21.22 4.54 5.18
N GLU A 265 20.15 4.81 5.93
CA GLU A 265 20.09 5.89 6.90
C GLU A 265 19.70 5.37 8.30
N GLY A 266 20.42 5.84 9.34
CA GLY A 266 20.07 5.54 10.72
C GLY A 266 21.11 4.77 11.52
N ASN A 267 20.67 3.76 12.29
CA ASN A 267 21.55 3.00 13.18
C ASN A 267 21.64 1.53 12.77
N THR A 268 22.79 1.10 12.29
CA THR A 268 23.06 -0.30 11.89
C THR A 268 22.18 -0.76 10.71
N THR A 269 21.87 0.16 9.80
CA THR A 269 21.05 -0.11 8.62
C THR A 269 21.88 -0.70 7.49
N GLN A 270 21.28 -1.55 6.66
CA GLN A 270 21.96 -2.18 5.53
C GLN A 270 21.09 -2.17 4.26
N ALA A 271 21.52 -1.42 3.25
CA ALA A 271 20.92 -1.46 1.92
C ALA A 271 21.79 -2.35 1.01
N ILE A 272 21.33 -3.57 0.73
CA ILE A 272 22.11 -4.62 0.10
C ILE A 272 21.73 -4.82 -1.37
N GLY A 273 20.45 -4.81 -1.68
CA GLY A 273 19.93 -4.99 -3.03
C GLY A 273 20.14 -3.76 -3.92
N GLU A 274 20.24 -3.94 -5.22
CA GLU A 274 20.27 -2.81 -6.18
C GLU A 274 19.01 -1.94 -6.04
N ASN A 275 19.17 -0.61 -6.03
CA ASN A 275 18.09 0.37 -5.83
C ASN A 275 17.34 0.17 -4.49
N SER A 276 17.97 -0.38 -3.47
CA SER A 276 17.32 -0.57 -2.18
C SER A 276 17.51 0.61 -1.24
N HIS A 277 16.54 0.76 -0.34
CA HIS A 277 16.54 1.78 0.71
C HIS A 277 16.36 1.13 2.09
N SER A 278 17.18 1.51 3.06
CA SER A 278 17.11 1.01 4.43
C SER A 278 17.23 2.16 5.42
N GLU A 279 16.17 2.42 6.20
CA GLU A 279 16.10 3.54 7.14
C GLU A 279 15.71 3.09 8.54
N GLY A 280 16.30 3.70 9.59
CA GLY A 280 15.91 3.47 10.98
C GLY A 280 16.94 2.77 11.85
N HIS A 281 16.55 1.71 12.59
CA HIS A 281 17.42 0.99 13.51
C HIS A 281 17.47 -0.49 13.17
N ASN A 282 18.66 -1.00 12.83
CA ASN A 282 18.91 -2.41 12.51
C ASN A 282 18.00 -2.94 11.39
N THR A 283 17.85 -2.15 10.33
CA THR A 283 17.03 -2.49 9.17
C THR A 283 17.89 -3.05 8.03
N GLU A 284 17.34 -3.97 7.26
CA GLU A 284 18.02 -4.62 6.16
C GLU A 284 17.15 -4.68 4.89
N ALA A 285 17.52 -3.92 3.86
CA ALA A 285 16.92 -4.00 2.52
C ALA A 285 17.79 -4.89 1.62
N LYS A 286 17.45 -6.20 1.56
CA LYS A 286 18.33 -7.24 0.98
C LYS A 286 18.17 -7.41 -0.52
N ALA A 287 16.97 -7.25 -1.02
CA ALA A 287 16.65 -7.53 -2.42
C ALA A 287 16.66 -6.28 -3.29
N LYS A 288 16.66 -6.49 -4.61
CA LYS A 288 16.54 -5.41 -5.59
C LYS A 288 15.25 -4.62 -5.41
N ASN A 289 15.35 -3.28 -5.47
CA ASN A 289 14.23 -2.36 -5.30
C ASN A 289 13.47 -2.55 -3.97
N SER A 290 14.11 -3.08 -2.94
CA SER A 290 13.47 -3.25 -1.64
C SER A 290 13.62 -2.02 -0.76
N HIS A 291 12.65 -1.81 0.13
CA HIS A 291 12.65 -0.74 1.11
C HIS A 291 12.41 -1.31 2.51
N ALA A 292 13.26 -0.97 3.45
CA ALA A 292 13.13 -1.37 4.85
C ALA A 292 13.22 -0.14 5.75
N GLU A 293 12.16 0.18 6.47
CA GLU A 293 12.06 1.34 7.36
C GLU A 293 11.64 0.93 8.78
N GLY A 294 12.20 1.58 9.81
CA GLY A 294 11.77 1.40 11.19
C GLY A 294 12.77 0.73 12.10
N ASN A 295 12.34 -0.30 12.89
CA ASN A 295 13.18 -0.95 13.89
C ASN A 295 13.22 -2.47 13.67
N HIS A 296 14.40 -3.03 13.39
CA HIS A 296 14.58 -4.46 13.09
C HIS A 296 13.72 -4.96 11.91
N THR A 297 13.62 -4.19 10.85
CA THR A 297 12.86 -4.58 9.67
C THR A 297 13.76 -5.22 8.60
N ILE A 298 13.22 -6.21 7.88
CA ILE A 298 13.95 -6.93 6.82
C ILE A 298 13.11 -7.02 5.55
N ALA A 299 13.56 -6.37 4.47
CA ALA A 299 12.99 -6.47 3.14
C ALA A 299 13.87 -7.37 2.25
N ALA A 300 13.58 -8.67 2.22
CA ALA A 300 14.36 -9.63 1.45
C ALA A 300 13.71 -10.06 0.11
N GLY A 301 12.45 -9.65 -0.14
CA GLY A 301 11.79 -9.83 -1.43
C GLY A 301 12.10 -8.72 -2.42
N GLU A 302 12.23 -9.04 -3.71
CA GLU A 302 12.40 -8.04 -4.78
C GLU A 302 11.16 -7.14 -4.88
N ASN A 303 11.35 -5.82 -4.99
CA ASN A 303 10.27 -4.84 -4.98
C ASN A 303 9.39 -4.91 -3.73
N SER A 304 9.94 -5.25 -2.59
CA SER A 304 9.23 -5.31 -1.33
C SER A 304 9.45 -4.08 -0.46
N HIS A 305 8.49 -3.82 0.41
CA HIS A 305 8.55 -2.75 1.41
C HIS A 305 8.23 -3.31 2.80
N THR A 306 9.06 -2.95 3.79
CA THR A 306 8.78 -3.22 5.20
C THR A 306 8.86 -1.95 6.01
N GLU A 307 7.86 -1.72 6.85
CA GLU A 307 7.80 -0.57 7.74
C GLU A 307 7.43 -1.00 9.16
N GLY A 308 7.91 -0.25 10.17
CA GLY A 308 7.52 -0.43 11.56
C GLY A 308 8.55 -1.11 12.46
N SER A 309 8.17 -2.14 13.22
CA SER A 309 9.07 -2.82 14.16
C SER A 309 9.03 -4.33 14.00
N GLU A 310 10.21 -4.95 13.89
CA GLU A 310 10.35 -6.42 13.80
C GLU A 310 9.58 -7.03 12.61
N THR A 311 9.34 -6.27 11.54
CA THR A 311 8.67 -6.75 10.34
C THR A 311 9.66 -7.39 9.35
N SER A 312 9.23 -8.44 8.67
CA SER A 312 10.08 -9.16 7.70
C SER A 312 9.32 -9.64 6.49
N VAL A 313 9.87 -9.43 5.29
CA VAL A 313 9.33 -9.97 4.03
C VAL A 313 10.39 -10.70 3.23
N ASP A 314 10.07 -11.93 2.80
CA ASP A 314 10.95 -12.78 2.00
C ASP A 314 10.45 -12.97 0.55
N SER A 315 9.25 -12.51 0.23
CA SER A 315 8.63 -12.65 -1.10
C SER A 315 8.64 -11.35 -1.90
N PRO A 316 8.70 -11.41 -3.24
CA PRO A 316 8.69 -10.22 -4.08
C PRO A 316 7.33 -9.55 -4.17
N TYR A 317 7.36 -8.22 -4.47
CA TYR A 317 6.18 -7.40 -4.62
C TYR A 317 5.29 -7.36 -3.38
N THR A 318 5.87 -7.39 -2.20
CA THR A 318 5.15 -7.44 -0.92
C THR A 318 5.34 -6.18 -0.11
N HIS A 319 4.34 -5.88 0.72
CA HIS A 319 4.38 -4.80 1.69
C HIS A 319 4.01 -5.32 3.09
N ALA A 320 4.81 -4.98 4.08
CA ALA A 320 4.51 -5.29 5.48
C ALA A 320 4.71 -4.06 6.35
N GLU A 321 3.66 -3.67 7.06
CA GLU A 321 3.62 -2.50 7.92
C GLU A 321 3.22 -2.89 9.35
N GLY A 322 3.76 -2.20 10.36
CA GLY A 322 3.35 -2.34 11.75
C GLY A 322 4.37 -3.04 12.66
N ASN A 323 3.92 -4.00 13.49
CA ASN A 323 4.78 -4.63 14.49
C ASN A 323 4.83 -6.15 14.36
N ASN A 324 6.04 -6.71 14.25
CA ASN A 324 6.26 -8.16 14.21
C ASN A 324 5.42 -8.89 13.15
N ASN A 325 5.30 -8.29 11.96
CA ASN A 325 4.61 -8.88 10.83
C ASN A 325 5.59 -9.64 9.93
N VAL A 326 5.18 -10.79 9.39
CA VAL A 326 6.05 -11.66 8.60
C VAL A 326 5.38 -12.10 7.30
N ILE A 327 6.00 -11.80 6.16
CA ILE A 327 5.64 -12.40 4.87
C ILE A 327 6.75 -13.37 4.44
N ASN A 328 6.45 -14.66 4.50
CA ASN A 328 7.41 -15.70 4.16
C ASN A 328 7.49 -15.93 2.64
N THR A 329 8.44 -16.76 2.22
CA THR A 329 8.64 -17.15 0.83
C THR A 329 7.38 -17.70 0.15
N LEU A 330 7.30 -17.55 -1.20
CA LEU A 330 6.16 -17.96 -2.02
C LEU A 330 4.84 -17.24 -1.69
N SER A 331 4.95 -16.00 -1.18
CA SER A 331 3.80 -15.14 -0.85
C SER A 331 3.79 -13.85 -1.68
N ASP A 332 4.15 -13.92 -2.94
CA ASP A 332 4.33 -12.78 -3.85
C ASP A 332 3.08 -11.89 -3.92
N SER A 333 3.30 -10.59 -4.07
CA SER A 333 2.23 -9.60 -4.22
C SER A 333 1.25 -9.54 -3.03
N SER A 334 1.75 -9.80 -1.83
CA SER A 334 0.93 -9.78 -0.60
C SER A 334 1.21 -8.57 0.26
N HIS A 335 0.23 -8.21 1.09
CA HIS A 335 0.28 -7.07 2.00
C HIS A 335 -0.08 -7.51 3.42
N ILE A 336 0.68 -7.02 4.41
CA ILE A 336 0.35 -7.15 5.84
C ILE A 336 0.36 -5.79 6.50
N GLU A 337 -0.66 -5.55 7.33
CA GLU A 337 -0.77 -4.40 8.22
C GLU A 337 -1.12 -4.83 9.65
N GLY A 338 -0.63 -4.08 10.66
CA GLY A 338 -0.99 -4.31 12.04
C GLY A 338 0.08 -4.96 12.90
N SER A 339 -0.26 -6.03 13.67
CA SER A 339 0.69 -6.60 14.64
C SER A 339 0.67 -8.12 14.69
N ASN A 340 1.85 -8.74 14.73
CA ASN A 340 2.00 -10.20 14.85
C ASN A 340 1.30 -11.02 13.76
N ASN A 341 1.12 -10.47 12.57
CA ASN A 341 0.49 -11.16 11.47
C ASN A 341 1.51 -11.97 10.65
N ASN A 342 1.06 -13.06 10.04
CA ASN A 342 1.91 -13.94 9.22
C ASN A 342 1.25 -14.33 7.91
N ILE A 343 1.93 -14.14 6.78
CA ILE A 343 1.57 -14.70 5.48
C ILE A 343 2.63 -15.73 5.05
N SER A 344 2.19 -16.92 4.71
CA SER A 344 3.09 -18.01 4.25
C SER A 344 2.45 -18.78 3.10
N PHE A 345 3.19 -18.98 2.00
CA PHE A 345 2.70 -19.71 0.82
C PHE A 345 1.38 -19.17 0.24
N SER A 346 1.19 -17.83 0.26
CA SER A 346 -0.09 -17.20 -0.03
C SER A 346 0.09 -15.94 -0.87
N LYS A 347 -0.03 -16.08 -2.19
CA LYS A 347 0.15 -14.98 -3.16
C LYS A 347 -1.05 -14.06 -3.22
N SER A 348 -0.79 -12.78 -3.49
CA SER A 348 -1.84 -11.77 -3.71
C SER A 348 -2.84 -11.73 -2.56
N SER A 349 -2.33 -11.76 -1.34
CA SER A 349 -3.14 -11.80 -0.13
C SER A 349 -2.95 -10.55 0.70
N HIS A 350 -4.01 -10.16 1.42
CA HIS A 350 -3.99 -9.05 2.35
C HIS A 350 -4.31 -9.56 3.77
N VAL A 351 -3.52 -9.14 4.75
CA VAL A 351 -3.75 -9.48 6.16
C VAL A 351 -3.64 -8.21 7.00
N GLU A 352 -4.70 -7.90 7.73
CA GLU A 352 -4.78 -6.71 8.57
C GLU A 352 -5.17 -7.08 10.01
N GLY A 353 -4.70 -6.31 11.00
CA GLY A 353 -5.09 -6.47 12.39
C GLY A 353 -4.01 -7.08 13.29
N ASN A 354 -4.40 -8.06 14.13
CA ASN A 354 -3.46 -8.60 15.12
C ASN A 354 -3.46 -10.12 15.18
N SER A 355 -2.28 -10.70 15.12
CA SER A 355 -2.07 -12.15 15.29
C SER A 355 -2.79 -13.03 14.26
N ASN A 356 -3.03 -12.50 13.06
CA ASN A 356 -3.66 -13.25 11.99
C ASN A 356 -2.61 -14.09 11.23
N VAL A 357 -3.04 -15.26 10.78
CA VAL A 357 -2.24 -16.18 9.98
C VAL A 357 -2.93 -16.46 8.66
N ASN A 358 -2.25 -16.19 7.55
CA ASN A 358 -2.72 -16.54 6.22
C ASN A 358 -1.71 -17.46 5.52
N GLY A 359 -2.09 -18.71 5.28
CA GLY A 359 -1.25 -19.69 4.62
C GLY A 359 -0.85 -20.93 5.45
N GLY A 360 -0.20 -21.86 4.77
CA GLY A 360 0.01 -23.21 5.28
C GLY A 360 1.19 -23.39 6.22
N ASN A 361 1.09 -24.42 7.02
CA ASN A 361 2.19 -25.02 7.78
C ASN A 361 3.03 -25.91 6.83
N ILE A 362 4.33 -25.98 7.04
CA ILE A 362 5.36 -26.63 6.20
C ILE A 362 5.07 -28.15 5.87
N GLY A 363 4.01 -28.75 6.39
CA GLY A 363 3.66 -30.15 6.17
C GLY A 363 2.42 -30.43 5.32
N LEU A 364 1.59 -29.46 5.06
CA LEU A 364 0.43 -29.52 4.16
C LEU A 364 0.53 -28.34 3.20
N ILE A 365 0.72 -28.62 1.91
CA ILE A 365 0.71 -27.59 0.85
C ILE A 365 -0.71 -27.04 0.74
N ILE A 366 -1.09 -26.17 1.66
CA ILE A 366 -2.35 -25.42 1.60
C ILE A 366 -1.97 -23.98 1.27
N ASN A 367 -2.17 -23.61 0.05
CA ASN A 367 -1.95 -22.27 -0.46
C ASN A 367 -3.19 -21.44 -0.18
N SER A 368 -3.03 -20.27 0.45
CA SER A 368 -4.14 -19.33 0.71
C SER A 368 -4.12 -18.14 -0.25
N HIS A 369 -3.84 -18.40 -1.54
CA HIS A 369 -3.75 -17.34 -2.54
C HIS A 369 -5.02 -16.51 -2.66
N TYR A 370 -4.89 -15.24 -3.00
CA TYR A 370 -6.00 -14.31 -3.24
C TYR A 370 -6.95 -14.19 -2.06
N SER A 371 -6.40 -14.10 -0.86
CA SER A 371 -7.17 -14.06 0.38
C SER A 371 -7.02 -12.73 1.10
N HIS A 372 -8.09 -12.37 1.83
CA HIS A 372 -8.10 -11.25 2.75
C HIS A 372 -8.38 -11.76 4.17
N VAL A 373 -7.57 -11.34 5.13
CA VAL A 373 -7.76 -11.69 6.55
C VAL A 373 -7.63 -10.45 7.40
N GLU A 374 -8.73 -10.08 8.05
CA GLU A 374 -8.81 -8.88 8.88
C GLU A 374 -9.20 -9.23 10.32
N GLY A 375 -8.67 -8.49 11.30
CA GLY A 375 -9.10 -8.55 12.68
C GLY A 375 -8.09 -9.16 13.66
N LEU A 376 -8.56 -10.03 14.57
CA LEU A 376 -7.74 -10.55 15.67
C LEU A 376 -7.66 -12.08 15.67
N ASN A 377 -6.45 -12.63 15.63
CA ASN A 377 -6.16 -14.06 15.79
C ASN A 377 -6.91 -14.97 14.81
N ASN A 378 -7.13 -14.50 13.58
CA ASN A 378 -7.77 -15.30 12.54
C ASN A 378 -6.74 -16.18 11.81
N LYS A 379 -7.17 -17.34 11.34
CA LYS A 379 -6.33 -18.31 10.62
C LYS A 379 -6.96 -18.70 9.30
N ASN A 380 -6.35 -18.32 8.21
CA ASN A 380 -6.81 -18.71 6.88
C ASN A 380 -5.83 -19.68 6.21
N TYR A 381 -6.35 -20.84 5.82
CA TYR A 381 -5.60 -21.87 5.11
C TYR A 381 -6.21 -22.16 3.72
N ALA A 382 -7.00 -21.25 3.19
CA ALA A 382 -7.80 -21.49 2.00
C ALA A 382 -7.66 -20.38 0.95
N ILE A 383 -7.70 -20.72 -0.33
CA ILE A 383 -7.63 -19.80 -1.47
C ILE A 383 -8.93 -19.04 -1.68
N ASN A 384 -8.83 -17.84 -2.27
CA ASN A 384 -9.97 -17.00 -2.62
C ASN A 384 -10.92 -16.75 -1.45
N SER A 385 -10.38 -16.52 -0.26
CA SER A 385 -11.16 -16.44 0.96
C SER A 385 -11.05 -15.08 1.62
N HIS A 386 -12.10 -14.68 2.30
CA HIS A 386 -12.14 -13.50 3.15
C HIS A 386 -12.49 -13.89 4.59
N ILE A 387 -11.72 -13.42 5.55
CA ILE A 387 -12.03 -13.55 6.97
C ILE A 387 -12.00 -12.16 7.60
N GLU A 388 -13.09 -11.78 8.23
CA GLU A 388 -13.21 -10.57 9.03
C GLU A 388 -13.66 -10.93 10.45
N GLY A 389 -12.96 -10.40 11.48
CA GLY A 389 -13.41 -10.60 12.85
C GLY A 389 -12.37 -11.15 13.79
N LYS A 390 -12.74 -12.17 14.62
CA LYS A 390 -11.87 -12.61 15.71
C LYS A 390 -11.88 -14.13 15.89
N ASP A 391 -10.70 -14.71 16.19
CA ASP A 391 -10.53 -16.12 16.59
C ASP A 391 -11.12 -17.15 15.59
N SER A 392 -11.24 -16.78 14.30
CA SER A 392 -11.84 -17.63 13.27
C SER A 392 -10.79 -18.44 12.51
N SER A 393 -11.15 -19.66 12.08
CA SER A 393 -10.27 -20.55 11.31
C SER A 393 -10.95 -21.04 10.02
N ASN A 394 -10.33 -20.82 8.88
CA ASN A 394 -10.84 -21.20 7.57
C ASN A 394 -9.93 -22.22 6.88
N PHE A 395 -10.50 -23.34 6.47
CA PHE A 395 -9.87 -24.39 5.66
C PHE A 395 -10.61 -24.61 4.31
N GLY A 396 -11.74 -23.93 4.12
CA GLY A 396 -12.58 -24.03 2.92
C GLY A 396 -12.32 -22.91 1.92
N LYS A 397 -11.99 -23.24 0.68
CA LYS A 397 -11.75 -22.27 -0.38
C LYS A 397 -13.01 -21.51 -0.80
N GLU A 398 -12.79 -20.29 -1.32
CA GLU A 398 -13.87 -19.45 -1.83
C GLU A 398 -14.92 -19.11 -0.76
N SER A 399 -14.45 -18.91 0.48
CA SER A 399 -15.33 -18.67 1.63
C SER A 399 -15.16 -17.26 2.19
N HIS A 400 -16.27 -16.69 2.63
CA HIS A 400 -16.35 -15.45 3.37
C HIS A 400 -16.77 -15.75 4.82
N ILE A 401 -15.99 -15.24 5.76
CA ILE A 401 -16.24 -15.47 7.20
C ILE A 401 -16.21 -14.12 7.90
N GLU A 402 -17.29 -13.78 8.58
CA GLU A 402 -17.45 -12.56 9.35
C GLU A 402 -17.86 -12.87 10.79
N GLY A 403 -17.18 -12.28 11.78
CA GLY A 403 -17.56 -12.45 13.18
C GLY A 403 -16.50 -13.11 14.06
N THR A 404 -16.92 -13.97 15.02
CA THR A 404 -16.01 -14.46 16.06
C THR A 404 -16.06 -15.97 16.25
N GLY A 405 -14.90 -16.60 16.29
CA GLY A 405 -14.75 -18.00 16.73
C GLY A 405 -15.25 -19.03 15.73
N HIS A 406 -15.31 -18.71 14.47
CA HIS A 406 -15.78 -19.64 13.42
C HIS A 406 -14.72 -20.69 13.07
N LEU A 407 -15.18 -21.88 12.75
CA LEU A 407 -14.36 -22.96 12.21
C LEU A 407 -15.03 -23.53 10.96
N THR A 408 -14.43 -23.32 9.77
CA THR A 408 -14.99 -23.84 8.55
C THR A 408 -14.01 -24.69 7.73
N TYR A 409 -14.54 -25.78 7.18
CA TYR A 409 -13.90 -26.62 6.15
C TYR A 409 -14.67 -26.58 4.82
N ALA A 410 -15.77 -25.83 4.78
CA ALA A 410 -16.69 -25.78 3.65
C ALA A 410 -16.15 -24.91 2.51
N TYR A 411 -16.36 -25.35 1.26
CA TYR A 411 -16.06 -24.57 0.06
C TYR A 411 -17.23 -23.66 -0.31
N THR A 412 -16.87 -22.48 -0.86
CA THR A 412 -17.85 -21.54 -1.42
C THR A 412 -18.95 -21.19 -0.40
N SER A 413 -18.54 -20.74 0.77
CA SER A 413 -19.46 -20.54 1.89
C SER A 413 -19.38 -19.12 2.45
N HIS A 414 -20.51 -18.65 2.99
CA HIS A 414 -20.59 -17.41 3.77
C HIS A 414 -20.98 -17.74 5.21
N ILE A 415 -20.20 -17.29 6.16
CA ILE A 415 -20.39 -17.59 7.58
C ILE A 415 -20.28 -16.30 8.38
N GLU A 416 -21.32 -15.97 9.13
CA GLU A 416 -21.37 -14.75 9.94
C GLU A 416 -21.81 -15.03 11.38
N GLY A 417 -21.47 -14.15 12.33
CA GLY A 417 -21.94 -14.21 13.70
C GLY A 417 -20.92 -14.73 14.72
N TYR A 418 -21.27 -15.77 15.49
CA TYR A 418 -20.41 -16.25 16.59
C TYR A 418 -20.31 -17.79 16.64
N ALA A 419 -19.09 -18.32 16.68
CA ALA A 419 -18.76 -19.72 16.95
C ALA A 419 -19.47 -20.79 16.08
N ASN A 420 -19.74 -20.49 14.80
CA ASN A 420 -20.31 -21.47 13.86
C ASN A 420 -19.22 -22.46 13.42
N LYS A 421 -19.58 -23.74 13.33
CA LYS A 421 -18.69 -24.85 12.91
C LYS A 421 -19.23 -25.53 11.68
N ILE A 422 -18.50 -25.46 10.56
CA ILE A 422 -18.98 -25.91 9.27
C ILE A 422 -18.03 -26.98 8.69
N GLY A 423 -18.54 -28.21 8.55
CA GLY A 423 -17.76 -29.33 8.08
C GLY A 423 -16.78 -29.92 9.09
N LYS A 424 -15.98 -30.88 8.67
CA LYS A 424 -14.97 -31.56 9.50
C LYS A 424 -13.65 -31.75 8.75
N THR A 425 -13.71 -31.96 7.45
CA THR A 425 -12.55 -32.12 6.56
C THR A 425 -12.67 -31.18 5.38
N ILE A 426 -11.57 -30.79 4.79
CA ILE A 426 -11.53 -29.84 3.68
C ILE A 426 -12.38 -30.32 2.52
N GLY A 427 -13.41 -29.54 2.16
CA GLY A 427 -14.28 -29.78 1.02
C GLY A 427 -15.36 -30.85 1.23
N ASP A 428 -15.57 -31.29 2.47
CA ASP A 428 -16.68 -32.20 2.80
C ASP A 428 -18.06 -31.52 2.84
N THR A 429 -18.09 -30.22 2.82
CA THR A 429 -19.27 -29.34 2.77
C THR A 429 -19.08 -28.26 1.72
N LYS A 430 -20.16 -27.78 1.10
CA LYS A 430 -20.09 -26.76 0.04
C LYS A 430 -21.35 -25.89 0.01
N TYR A 431 -21.16 -24.63 -0.44
CA TYR A 431 -22.26 -23.69 -0.67
C TYR A 431 -23.11 -23.49 0.58
N ILE A 432 -22.47 -23.23 1.72
CA ILE A 432 -23.17 -23.01 2.99
C ILE A 432 -23.24 -21.50 3.26
N HIS A 433 -24.43 -21.03 3.60
CA HIS A 433 -24.62 -19.75 4.24
C HIS A 433 -25.06 -19.98 5.69
N ALA A 434 -24.21 -19.64 6.64
CA ALA A 434 -24.49 -19.83 8.05
C ALA A 434 -24.34 -18.54 8.83
N GLY A 435 -25.46 -18.00 9.33
CA GLY A 435 -25.52 -16.79 10.17
C GLY A 435 -25.98 -17.12 11.60
N GLY A 436 -25.62 -16.23 12.54
CA GLY A 436 -25.98 -16.37 13.94
C GLY A 436 -24.94 -17.09 14.80
N ASN A 437 -25.37 -17.80 15.85
CA ASN A 437 -24.45 -18.24 16.91
C ASN A 437 -24.43 -19.77 17.08
N ASN A 438 -23.24 -20.34 17.23
CA ASN A 438 -23.03 -21.75 17.60
C ASN A 438 -23.73 -22.76 16.66
N ASN A 439 -23.91 -22.44 15.40
CA ASN A 439 -24.47 -23.39 14.45
C ASN A 439 -23.41 -24.42 14.03
N ILE A 440 -23.80 -25.67 13.88
CA ILE A 440 -22.97 -26.79 13.45
C ILE A 440 -23.50 -27.37 12.15
N VAL A 441 -22.68 -27.38 11.11
CA VAL A 441 -22.97 -28.05 9.85
C VAL A 441 -22.09 -29.28 9.74
N TYR A 442 -22.71 -30.44 9.62
CA TYR A 442 -22.01 -31.73 9.55
C TYR A 442 -21.45 -32.01 8.14
N PRO A 443 -20.44 -32.89 8.02
CA PRO A 443 -19.87 -33.29 6.74
C PRO A 443 -20.91 -33.81 5.73
N ASN A 444 -20.63 -33.65 4.44
CA ASN A 444 -21.48 -33.97 3.30
C ASN A 444 -22.79 -33.14 3.24
N SER A 445 -22.76 -31.94 3.75
CA SER A 445 -23.84 -30.97 3.60
C SER A 445 -23.52 -30.00 2.45
N GLU A 446 -24.53 -29.69 1.60
CA GLU A 446 -24.35 -28.81 0.46
C GLU A 446 -25.56 -27.89 0.26
N ASN A 447 -25.34 -26.67 -0.22
CA ASN A 447 -26.37 -25.70 -0.58
C ASN A 447 -27.39 -25.43 0.55
N ASN A 448 -26.89 -25.23 1.78
CA ASN A 448 -27.76 -24.94 2.93
C ASN A 448 -27.64 -23.46 3.34
N VAL A 449 -28.79 -22.93 3.76
CA VAL A 449 -28.91 -21.60 4.38
C VAL A 449 -29.35 -21.78 5.83
N ILE A 450 -28.53 -21.32 6.79
CA ILE A 450 -28.73 -21.58 8.20
C ILE A 450 -28.64 -20.25 8.95
N TYR A 451 -29.71 -19.87 9.62
CA TYR A 451 -29.72 -18.68 10.50
C TYR A 451 -30.25 -19.06 11.88
N GLY A 452 -29.67 -18.38 12.88
CA GLY A 452 -30.16 -18.47 14.24
C GLY A 452 -29.13 -18.98 15.25
N HIS A 453 -29.58 -19.73 16.24
CA HIS A 453 -28.73 -20.07 17.40
C HIS A 453 -28.73 -21.59 17.66
N SER A 454 -27.54 -22.17 17.79
CA SER A 454 -27.34 -23.58 18.16
C SER A 454 -28.09 -24.58 17.27
N ASN A 455 -28.10 -24.34 15.97
CA ASN A 455 -28.67 -25.30 15.01
C ASN A 455 -27.61 -26.33 14.60
N GLU A 456 -28.01 -27.57 14.49
CA GLU A 456 -27.21 -28.71 14.02
C GLU A 456 -27.78 -29.25 12.72
N VAL A 457 -27.03 -29.10 11.63
CA VAL A 457 -27.58 -29.40 10.28
C VAL A 457 -26.70 -30.38 9.52
N LYS A 458 -27.32 -31.42 8.97
CA LYS A 458 -26.76 -32.31 7.98
C LYS A 458 -27.77 -32.49 6.87
N GLY A 459 -27.37 -32.31 5.63
CA GLY A 459 -28.29 -32.46 4.47
C GLY A 459 -27.90 -31.51 3.36
N ILE A 460 -28.69 -31.53 2.27
CA ILE A 460 -28.47 -30.72 1.09
C ILE A 460 -29.70 -29.90 0.75
N TYR A 461 -29.50 -28.69 0.17
CA TYR A 461 -30.56 -27.80 -0.29
C TYR A 461 -31.61 -27.46 0.78
N SER A 462 -31.19 -27.17 2.01
CA SER A 462 -32.11 -26.89 3.11
C SER A 462 -31.95 -25.46 3.65
N GLU A 463 -33.08 -24.84 3.99
CA GLU A 463 -33.15 -23.57 4.72
C GLU A 463 -33.53 -23.88 6.18
N VAL A 464 -32.66 -23.42 7.10
CA VAL A 464 -32.85 -23.58 8.55
C VAL A 464 -32.80 -22.23 9.21
N ASN A 465 -33.87 -21.79 9.83
CA ASN A 465 -33.98 -20.50 10.47
C ASN A 465 -34.64 -20.62 11.86
N GLY A 466 -33.85 -20.51 12.90
CA GLY A 466 -34.38 -20.63 14.26
C GLY A 466 -33.36 -20.96 15.33
N GLU A 467 -33.82 -21.59 16.39
CA GLU A 467 -33.01 -21.89 17.57
C GLU A 467 -33.13 -23.38 17.97
N LEU A 468 -32.01 -24.01 18.26
CA LEU A 468 -31.96 -25.41 18.69
C LEU A 468 -32.62 -26.37 17.69
N ILE A 469 -32.38 -26.18 16.42
CA ILE A 469 -32.87 -27.07 15.34
C ILE A 469 -31.80 -28.13 15.10
N SER A 470 -32.17 -29.40 15.26
CA SER A 470 -31.30 -30.53 14.91
C SER A 470 -31.91 -31.25 13.71
N SER A 471 -31.24 -31.20 12.56
CA SER A 471 -31.80 -31.67 11.30
C SER A 471 -30.87 -32.55 10.48
N TYR A 472 -31.35 -33.70 10.03
CA TYR A 472 -30.80 -34.47 8.92
C TYR A 472 -31.86 -34.57 7.79
N ALA A 473 -32.11 -33.45 7.15
CA ALA A 473 -33.09 -33.33 6.09
C ALA A 473 -32.49 -32.69 4.83
N ASN A 474 -32.96 -33.17 3.65
CA ASN A 474 -32.60 -32.61 2.36
C ASN A 474 -33.77 -31.83 1.77
N HIS A 475 -33.51 -30.83 0.93
CA HIS A 475 -34.54 -30.05 0.23
C HIS A 475 -35.64 -29.52 1.18
N SER A 476 -35.24 -29.02 2.35
CA SER A 476 -36.19 -28.77 3.43
C SER A 476 -36.18 -27.32 3.88
N VAL A 477 -37.30 -26.84 4.42
CA VAL A 477 -37.44 -25.51 5.01
C VAL A 477 -37.86 -25.64 6.47
N LEU A 478 -37.00 -25.18 7.39
CA LEU A 478 -37.16 -25.37 8.82
C LEU A 478 -37.11 -24.02 9.53
N LYS A 479 -38.25 -23.61 10.14
CA LYS A 479 -38.34 -22.29 10.80
C LYS A 479 -38.92 -22.45 12.20
N GLY A 480 -38.21 -21.97 13.23
CA GLY A 480 -38.73 -22.01 14.59
C GLY A 480 -37.70 -22.38 15.66
N SER A 481 -38.17 -23.04 16.72
CA SER A 481 -37.30 -23.44 17.81
C SER A 481 -37.53 -24.88 18.27
N LEU A 482 -36.50 -25.51 18.80
CA LEU A 482 -36.54 -26.88 19.30
C LEU A 482 -37.08 -27.93 18.26
N LEU A 483 -36.58 -27.79 17.03
CA LEU A 483 -36.98 -28.71 15.97
C LEU A 483 -36.01 -29.90 15.91
N GLN A 484 -36.54 -31.11 15.89
CA GLN A 484 -35.81 -32.38 15.76
C GLN A 484 -36.22 -33.10 14.49
N ILE A 485 -35.45 -32.98 13.42
CA ILE A 485 -35.78 -33.53 12.09
C ILE A 485 -34.83 -34.68 11.77
N ASN A 486 -35.30 -35.92 11.94
CA ASN A 486 -34.48 -37.14 11.81
C ASN A 486 -33.11 -37.00 12.53
N SER A 487 -33.10 -36.36 13.73
CA SER A 487 -31.87 -35.96 14.41
C SER A 487 -30.98 -37.15 14.79
N ASN A 488 -31.51 -38.33 15.03
CA ASN A 488 -30.73 -39.54 15.30
C ASN A 488 -29.88 -40.00 14.11
N GLY A 489 -30.20 -39.58 12.89
CA GLY A 489 -29.41 -39.84 11.69
C GLY A 489 -28.12 -39.01 11.57
N ILE A 490 -28.04 -37.87 12.26
CA ILE A 490 -26.88 -37.02 12.25
C ILE A 490 -25.67 -37.79 12.82
N GLU A 491 -25.80 -38.42 13.96
CA GLU A 491 -24.73 -39.15 14.63
C GLU A 491 -24.51 -40.55 14.03
N ASN A 492 -25.56 -41.22 13.59
CA ASN A 492 -25.52 -42.63 13.18
C ASN A 492 -25.29 -42.82 11.67
N ASN A 493 -25.04 -41.77 10.91
CA ASN A 493 -24.82 -41.84 9.46
C ASN A 493 -25.95 -42.49 8.67
N GLN A 494 -27.17 -42.42 9.20
CA GLN A 494 -28.37 -42.89 8.50
C GLN A 494 -28.74 -42.01 7.32
N LYS A 495 -29.59 -42.49 6.44
CA LYS A 495 -30.08 -41.71 5.29
C LYS A 495 -30.93 -40.54 5.78
N GLY A 496 -30.63 -39.32 5.28
CA GLY A 496 -31.46 -38.15 5.51
C GLY A 496 -32.87 -38.30 4.93
N ILE A 497 -33.80 -37.53 5.44
CA ILE A 497 -35.17 -37.46 4.89
C ILE A 497 -35.26 -36.29 3.90
N ASP A 498 -36.17 -36.34 2.96
CA ASP A 498 -36.30 -35.38 1.88
C ASP A 498 -37.58 -34.55 1.96
N PHE A 499 -37.52 -33.29 1.51
CA PHE A 499 -38.67 -32.40 1.27
C PHE A 499 -39.53 -32.15 2.52
N VAL A 500 -38.90 -31.78 3.64
CA VAL A 500 -39.64 -31.47 4.87
C VAL A 500 -39.79 -29.95 4.99
N ASN A 501 -41.01 -29.47 5.27
CA ASN A 501 -41.29 -28.09 5.58
C ASN A 501 -41.90 -27.95 6.97
N VAL A 502 -41.13 -27.36 7.90
CA VAL A 502 -41.51 -27.27 9.31
C VAL A 502 -41.40 -25.84 9.80
N SER A 503 -42.48 -25.34 10.39
CA SER A 503 -42.45 -24.05 11.07
C SER A 503 -43.14 -24.10 12.43
N GLY A 504 -42.44 -23.67 13.49
CA GLY A 504 -43.03 -23.63 14.83
C GLY A 504 -42.06 -23.91 15.96
N ASN A 505 -42.63 -24.52 17.04
CA ASN A 505 -41.85 -24.76 18.25
C ASN A 505 -42.00 -26.23 18.71
N ASN A 506 -40.89 -26.85 19.09
CA ASN A 506 -40.85 -28.21 19.63
C ASN A 506 -41.49 -29.20 18.68
N ILE A 507 -41.00 -29.33 17.44
CA ILE A 507 -41.52 -30.23 16.42
C ILE A 507 -40.52 -31.35 16.18
N THR A 508 -40.98 -32.58 16.15
CA THR A 508 -40.18 -33.76 15.86
C THR A 508 -40.64 -34.40 14.54
N VAL A 509 -39.69 -34.61 13.63
CA VAL A 509 -39.94 -35.34 12.37
C VAL A 509 -39.08 -36.60 12.36
N GLY A 510 -39.72 -37.75 12.32
CA GLY A 510 -39.06 -39.04 12.36
C GLY A 510 -38.44 -39.44 11.01
N GLU A 511 -37.64 -40.51 11.00
CA GLU A 511 -36.87 -41.02 9.86
C GLU A 511 -37.68 -41.39 8.61
N ASN A 512 -38.97 -41.66 8.78
CA ASN A 512 -39.87 -42.08 7.68
C ASN A 512 -40.74 -40.94 7.14
N ALA A 513 -40.70 -39.74 7.74
CA ALA A 513 -41.60 -38.64 7.42
C ALA A 513 -41.12 -37.77 6.24
N THR A 514 -40.66 -38.38 5.15
CA THR A 514 -40.30 -37.69 3.89
C THR A 514 -41.52 -36.96 3.31
N TYR A 515 -41.34 -35.80 2.70
CA TYR A 515 -42.40 -34.93 2.20
C TYR A 515 -43.32 -34.41 3.31
N GLY A 516 -42.84 -34.34 4.55
CA GLY A 516 -43.60 -33.87 5.69
C GLY A 516 -43.80 -32.37 5.75
N PHE A 517 -44.95 -31.94 6.23
CA PHE A 517 -45.28 -30.55 6.48
C PHE A 517 -45.81 -30.37 7.90
N ALA A 518 -45.20 -29.45 8.70
CA ALA A 518 -45.66 -29.15 10.05
C ALA A 518 -45.67 -27.64 10.34
N HIS A 519 -46.81 -27.16 10.91
CA HIS A 519 -46.91 -25.78 11.36
C HIS A 519 -47.63 -25.72 12.71
N GLY A 520 -46.89 -25.23 13.76
CA GLY A 520 -47.47 -25.13 15.09
C GLY A 520 -46.48 -25.43 16.22
N SER A 521 -46.99 -26.09 17.29
CA SER A 521 -46.12 -26.42 18.43
C SER A 521 -46.36 -27.85 18.94
N ASN A 522 -45.24 -28.47 19.40
CA ASN A 522 -45.33 -29.88 19.92
C ASN A 522 -45.97 -30.83 18.91
N ILE A 523 -45.49 -30.77 17.65
CA ILE A 523 -45.98 -31.61 16.55
C ILE A 523 -45.04 -32.80 16.35
N LYS A 524 -45.58 -34.00 16.11
CA LYS A 524 -44.80 -35.16 15.68
C LYS A 524 -45.26 -35.61 14.29
N LEU A 525 -44.32 -35.74 13.35
CA LEU A 525 -44.54 -36.40 12.06
C LEU A 525 -43.73 -37.70 12.05
N GLN A 526 -44.35 -38.80 11.61
CA GLN A 526 -43.73 -40.13 11.59
C GLN A 526 -43.92 -40.85 10.24
N SER A 527 -44.88 -40.42 9.44
CA SER A 527 -45.28 -41.05 8.18
C SER A 527 -44.86 -40.23 6.97
N PRO A 528 -44.58 -40.85 5.81
CA PRO A 528 -44.37 -40.15 4.55
C PRO A 528 -45.59 -39.31 4.15
N TYR A 529 -45.34 -38.14 3.56
CA TYR A 529 -46.37 -37.20 3.11
C TYR A 529 -47.29 -36.68 4.22
N GLU A 530 -46.88 -36.76 5.47
CA GLU A 530 -47.67 -36.35 6.62
C GLU A 530 -47.72 -34.83 6.75
N VAL A 531 -48.94 -34.31 6.97
CA VAL A 531 -49.18 -32.87 7.18
C VAL A 531 -49.79 -32.66 8.57
N GLY A 532 -49.11 -31.85 9.41
CA GLY A 532 -49.55 -31.58 10.78
C GLY A 532 -49.68 -30.08 11.08
N PHE A 533 -50.82 -29.69 11.63
CA PHE A 533 -51.10 -28.35 12.11
C PHE A 533 -51.51 -28.33 13.58
N GLY A 534 -51.33 -27.18 14.24
CA GLY A 534 -51.85 -26.94 15.59
C GLY A 534 -50.85 -27.26 16.70
N ARG A 535 -51.27 -27.97 17.71
CA ARG A 535 -50.44 -28.21 18.88
C ARG A 535 -50.64 -29.59 19.50
N TYR A 536 -49.54 -30.18 20.03
CA TYR A 536 -49.55 -31.49 20.70
C TYR A 536 -50.22 -32.56 19.85
N THR A 537 -49.70 -32.75 18.64
CA THR A 537 -50.28 -33.73 17.71
C THR A 537 -49.91 -35.16 18.07
N ARG A 538 -50.78 -36.11 17.64
CA ARG A 538 -50.49 -37.53 17.75
C ARG A 538 -50.46 -38.16 16.34
N SER A 539 -49.24 -38.47 15.84
CA SER A 539 -49.02 -39.20 14.60
C SER A 539 -49.11 -40.71 14.81
N TYR A 540 -49.61 -41.40 13.80
CA TYR A 540 -49.61 -42.85 13.78
C TYR A 540 -48.77 -43.38 12.61
N LEU A 541 -47.82 -44.27 12.96
CA LEU A 541 -46.99 -44.98 12.03
C LEU A 541 -47.32 -46.46 12.06
N ASP A 542 -47.84 -47.03 10.90
CA ASP A 542 -48.06 -48.42 10.75
C ASP A 542 -46.77 -49.16 10.33
N ASN A 543 -46.03 -49.64 11.29
CA ASN A 543 -44.78 -50.36 11.06
C ASN A 543 -44.99 -51.74 10.38
N GLN A 544 -46.18 -52.24 10.32
CA GLN A 544 -46.47 -53.56 9.70
C GLN A 544 -46.98 -53.42 8.24
N LYS A 545 -47.32 -52.23 7.76
CA LYS A 545 -47.76 -51.90 6.40
C LYS A 545 -49.03 -52.74 5.96
N GLN A 546 -49.81 -53.29 6.88
CA GLN A 546 -50.93 -54.19 6.55
C GLN A 546 -52.23 -53.41 6.32
N ASP A 547 -52.46 -52.29 7.04
CA ASP A 547 -53.76 -51.61 6.97
C ASP A 547 -53.65 -50.14 6.46
N LYS A 548 -52.51 -49.72 5.99
CA LYS A 548 -52.30 -48.35 5.54
C LYS A 548 -52.79 -47.27 6.52
N GLN A 549 -52.50 -47.46 7.80
CA GLN A 549 -53.02 -46.63 8.87
C GLN A 549 -52.04 -45.41 9.19
N ASN A 550 -51.05 -45.18 8.38
CA ASN A 550 -50.15 -43.98 8.61
C ASN A 550 -50.98 -42.70 8.55
N THR A 551 -50.73 -41.79 9.44
CA THR A 551 -51.29 -40.43 9.37
C THR A 551 -50.73 -39.71 8.15
N ILE A 552 -51.64 -39.12 7.35
CA ILE A 552 -51.26 -38.26 6.21
C ILE A 552 -51.62 -36.78 6.42
N PHE A 553 -52.65 -36.52 7.27
CA PHE A 553 -53.05 -35.16 7.64
C PHE A 553 -53.59 -35.10 9.07
N MET A 554 -53.13 -34.12 9.85
CA MET A 554 -53.65 -33.96 11.20
C MET A 554 -53.75 -32.49 11.63
N ILE A 555 -54.72 -32.19 12.48
CA ILE A 555 -54.84 -30.94 13.20
C ILE A 555 -54.80 -31.23 14.70
N GLY A 556 -53.71 -30.88 15.37
CA GLY A 556 -53.54 -31.09 16.80
C GLY A 556 -54.29 -30.07 17.63
N ASN A 557 -54.87 -30.54 18.70
CA ASN A 557 -55.54 -29.73 19.74
C ASN A 557 -55.15 -30.15 21.16
N GLY A 558 -54.09 -30.95 21.29
CA GLY A 558 -53.57 -31.39 22.56
C GLY A 558 -53.01 -30.26 23.44
N ASN A 559 -52.55 -30.64 24.63
CA ASN A 559 -51.89 -29.73 25.58
C ASN A 559 -50.80 -30.44 26.34
N THR A 560 -50.21 -29.81 27.33
CA THR A 560 -49.14 -30.35 28.16
C THR A 560 -49.49 -31.63 28.90
N GLY A 561 -50.79 -31.98 29.00
CA GLY A 561 -51.27 -33.24 29.63
C GLY A 561 -51.43 -34.39 28.64
N GLY A 562 -51.24 -34.18 27.36
CA GLY A 562 -51.30 -35.25 26.36
C GLY A 562 -51.47 -34.79 24.92
N GLU A 563 -50.93 -35.61 24.00
CA GLU A 563 -51.09 -35.45 22.55
C GLU A 563 -52.53 -35.81 22.12
N SER A 564 -53.12 -34.99 21.30
CA SER A 564 -54.44 -35.28 20.72
C SER A 564 -54.64 -34.54 19.40
N ASN A 565 -55.44 -35.11 18.51
CA ASN A 565 -55.82 -34.46 17.25
C ASN A 565 -57.29 -34.05 17.29
N ALA A 566 -57.61 -32.90 16.72
CA ALA A 566 -59.00 -32.54 16.40
C ALA A 566 -59.48 -33.26 15.11
N LEU A 567 -58.57 -33.40 14.17
CA LEU A 567 -58.74 -34.14 12.91
C LEU A 567 -57.51 -34.99 12.66
N ASP A 568 -57.71 -36.23 12.24
CA ASP A 568 -56.67 -37.16 11.80
C ASP A 568 -57.18 -37.88 10.53
N VAL A 569 -56.43 -37.74 9.41
CA VAL A 569 -56.70 -38.43 8.15
C VAL A 569 -55.59 -39.44 7.90
N ARG A 570 -55.98 -40.68 7.60
CA ARG A 570 -54.99 -41.74 7.40
C ARG A 570 -54.88 -42.17 5.95
N GLU A 571 -53.83 -42.86 5.58
CA GLU A 571 -53.50 -43.34 4.23
C GLU A 571 -54.58 -44.26 3.67
N ASN A 572 -55.29 -45.02 4.51
CA ASN A 572 -56.44 -45.90 4.14
C ASN A 572 -57.73 -45.11 3.83
N GLY A 573 -57.71 -43.77 3.87
CA GLY A 573 -58.84 -42.88 3.60
C GLY A 573 -59.80 -42.67 4.79
N ILE A 574 -59.50 -43.20 5.97
CA ILE A 574 -60.29 -42.97 7.18
C ILE A 574 -59.93 -41.65 7.81
N SER A 575 -60.92 -40.83 8.14
CA SER A 575 -60.77 -39.57 8.85
C SER A 575 -61.41 -39.67 10.22
N TYR A 576 -60.64 -39.25 11.25
CA TYR A 576 -61.07 -39.20 12.62
C TYR A 576 -61.25 -37.78 13.08
N LEU A 577 -62.44 -37.40 13.55
CA LEU A 577 -62.77 -36.12 14.17
C LEU A 577 -63.03 -36.31 15.68
N TYR A 578 -62.16 -35.81 16.56
CA TYR A 578 -62.21 -36.20 17.96
C TYR A 578 -63.17 -35.37 18.86
N LYS A 579 -63.72 -34.24 18.34
CA LYS A 579 -64.68 -33.41 19.11
C LYS A 579 -65.85 -32.86 18.30
N GLY A 580 -66.19 -33.49 17.19
CA GLY A 580 -67.32 -33.08 16.35
C GLY A 580 -67.08 -31.81 15.54
N ILE A 581 -67.82 -31.66 14.42
CA ILE A 581 -67.76 -30.45 13.57
C ILE A 581 -68.88 -29.54 14.08
N TYR A 582 -68.55 -28.35 14.58
CA TYR A 582 -69.56 -27.27 14.80
C TYR A 582 -69.63 -26.45 13.53
N THR A 583 -70.71 -26.67 12.77
CA THR A 583 -71.09 -25.74 11.69
C THR A 583 -71.96 -24.64 12.28
N TRP A 584 -71.53 -23.41 12.14
CA TRP A 584 -72.37 -22.24 12.44
C TRP A 584 -73.23 -21.95 11.19
N ASP A 585 -74.14 -22.89 10.87
CA ASP A 585 -75.18 -22.56 9.96
C ASP A 585 -76.44 -22.37 10.79
N TYR A 586 -76.99 -21.18 10.71
CA TYR A 586 -78.31 -20.85 11.22
C TYR A 586 -79.35 -21.62 10.34
N VAL A 587 -79.58 -22.87 10.69
CA VAL A 587 -80.71 -23.60 10.21
C VAL A 587 -81.62 -23.86 11.43
N GLU A 588 -82.68 -23.05 11.50
CA GLU A 588 -83.85 -23.39 12.35
C GLU A 588 -84.30 -24.83 12.06
N ASP A 589 -84.55 -25.52 13.18
CA ASP A 589 -85.25 -26.84 13.21
C ASP A 589 -84.48 -28.12 12.80
N TYR A 590 -83.56 -28.60 13.66
CA TYR A 590 -83.50 -30.04 13.93
C TYR A 590 -83.14 -30.28 15.43
N PRO A 591 -83.88 -31.19 16.11
CA PRO A 591 -83.65 -31.49 17.53
C PRO A 591 -82.34 -32.27 17.71
N TYR A 592 -81.46 -31.77 18.49
CA TYR A 592 -80.24 -32.50 18.92
C TYR A 592 -80.60 -33.66 19.77
N SER A 593 -80.36 -34.88 19.31
CA SER A 593 -80.28 -36.03 20.20
C SER A 593 -79.02 -35.97 20.97
N THR A 594 -79.12 -35.79 22.28
CA THR A 594 -78.04 -35.98 23.21
C THR A 594 -77.47 -37.36 23.11
N VAL A 595 -76.29 -37.55 22.52
CA VAL A 595 -75.50 -38.80 22.65
C VAL A 595 -74.52 -38.58 23.75
N ALA A 596 -74.69 -39.34 24.79
CA ALA A 596 -73.86 -39.42 25.96
C ALA A 596 -72.43 -39.86 25.60
N ASN A 597 -71.47 -39.34 26.31
CA ASN A 597 -70.06 -39.72 26.45
C ASN A 597 -69.80 -41.21 26.18
N ASN A 598 -69.26 -41.55 24.98
CA ASN A 598 -68.33 -42.65 24.79
C ASN A 598 -67.53 -42.45 23.52
N GLU A 599 -66.28 -42.75 23.64
CA GLU A 599 -65.21 -42.66 22.62
C GLU A 599 -65.61 -43.49 21.36
N SER A 600 -66.47 -42.98 20.50
CA SER A 600 -66.76 -43.65 19.21
C SER A 600 -66.57 -42.65 18.06
N SER A 601 -65.72 -43.03 17.21
CA SER A 601 -65.35 -42.36 15.98
C SER A 601 -66.53 -41.98 15.15
N TYR A 602 -66.83 -40.69 14.91
CA TYR A 602 -67.84 -40.27 13.93
C TYR A 602 -67.27 -40.29 12.53
N CYS A 603 -67.70 -41.12 11.67
CA CYS A 603 -67.49 -41.04 10.24
C CYS A 603 -68.25 -39.88 9.62
N ILE A 604 -67.60 -38.92 9.01
CA ILE A 604 -68.21 -37.87 8.19
C ILE A 604 -68.50 -38.45 6.82
N THR A 605 -69.81 -38.32 6.34
CA THR A 605 -70.13 -38.70 4.97
C THR A 605 -69.40 -37.86 3.94
N ARG A 606 -69.19 -38.41 2.74
CA ARG A 606 -68.48 -37.71 1.63
C ARG A 606 -69.07 -36.29 1.34
N ARG A 607 -70.34 -36.08 1.62
CA ARG A 607 -71.10 -34.86 1.44
C ARG A 607 -70.80 -33.84 2.53
N GLN A 608 -70.59 -34.29 3.75
CA GLN A 608 -70.14 -33.41 4.86
C GLN A 608 -68.70 -33.03 4.73
N LEU A 609 -67.82 -33.89 4.24
CA LEU A 609 -66.40 -33.57 3.95
C LEU A 609 -66.37 -32.58 2.80
N ALA A 610 -67.20 -32.60 1.81
CA ALA A 610 -67.32 -31.66 0.72
C ALA A 610 -67.77 -30.26 1.20
N GLN A 611 -68.58 -30.18 2.28
CA GLN A 611 -68.94 -28.87 2.92
C GLN A 611 -67.84 -28.31 3.80
N VAL A 612 -67.02 -29.12 4.45
CA VAL A 612 -65.88 -28.69 5.24
C VAL A 612 -64.64 -28.42 4.35
N ALA A 613 -64.47 -29.08 3.25
CA ALA A 613 -63.47 -28.92 2.23
C ALA A 613 -63.66 -27.67 1.38
N THR A 614 -64.64 -26.83 1.63
CA THR A 614 -64.79 -25.51 1.02
C THR A 614 -63.92 -24.43 1.74
N VAL A 615 -62.89 -24.79 2.48
CA VAL A 615 -61.71 -23.93 2.56
C VAL A 615 -60.93 -24.15 1.26
N THR A 616 -61.38 -23.49 0.24
CA THR A 616 -61.02 -23.78 -1.12
C THR A 616 -59.73 -23.08 -1.44
N TYR A 617 -58.72 -23.90 -1.68
CA TYR A 617 -57.58 -23.41 -2.48
C TYR A 617 -58.10 -23.23 -3.91
N VAL A 618 -58.32 -22.01 -4.36
CA VAL A 618 -58.65 -21.76 -5.75
C VAL A 618 -57.41 -21.73 -6.59
N MET A 619 -57.24 -22.77 -7.40
CA MET A 619 -56.26 -22.71 -8.50
C MET A 619 -56.78 -21.74 -9.55
N ARG A 620 -56.20 -20.61 -9.71
CA ARG A 620 -56.39 -19.76 -10.89
C ARG A 620 -55.43 -20.20 -11.97
N ASN A 621 -55.96 -20.75 -13.05
CA ASN A 621 -55.23 -21.08 -14.24
C ASN A 621 -55.38 -19.94 -15.24
N SER A 622 -54.42 -19.00 -15.29
CA SER A 622 -54.24 -18.15 -16.45
C SER A 622 -52.94 -18.55 -17.09
N THR A 623 -52.98 -19.07 -18.30
CA THR A 623 -51.82 -19.45 -19.13
C THR A 623 -50.99 -20.66 -18.68
N GLY A 624 -51.65 -21.75 -18.17
CA GLY A 624 -50.97 -23.03 -17.92
C GLY A 624 -50.06 -23.09 -16.67
N ARG A 625 -50.08 -22.10 -15.77
CA ARG A 625 -49.32 -22.08 -14.53
C ARG A 625 -50.25 -22.11 -13.31
N ARG A 626 -49.92 -22.92 -12.29
CA ARG A 626 -50.71 -23.15 -11.09
C ARG A 626 -50.18 -22.31 -9.92
N ASN A 627 -50.93 -21.26 -9.49
CA ASN A 627 -50.65 -20.49 -8.28
C ASN A 627 -51.72 -20.81 -7.23
N PHE A 628 -51.32 -21.09 -6.00
CA PHE A 628 -52.18 -21.38 -4.87
C PHE A 628 -52.33 -20.17 -3.98
N TYR A 629 -53.56 -19.63 -3.84
CA TYR A 629 -53.89 -18.58 -2.88
C TYR A 629 -55.07 -18.99 -2.03
N PRO A 630 -55.04 -18.85 -0.69
CA PRO A 630 -56.22 -18.97 0.11
C PRO A 630 -57.17 -17.78 -0.17
N LEU A 631 -58.46 -18.02 -0.35
CA LEU A 631 -59.47 -17.03 -0.62
C LEU A 631 -60.43 -16.90 0.58
N ILE A 632 -60.84 -15.69 0.92
CA ILE A 632 -61.87 -15.40 1.92
C ILE A 632 -63.07 -14.73 1.25
N ASN A 633 -64.23 -14.88 1.83
CA ASN A 633 -65.44 -14.17 1.38
C ASN A 633 -65.22 -12.67 1.42
N ASP A 634 -65.53 -11.97 0.34
CA ASP A 634 -65.50 -10.52 0.30
C ASP A 634 -66.76 -9.95 0.96
N SER A 635 -66.59 -9.33 2.14
CA SER A 635 -67.70 -8.78 2.89
C SER A 635 -68.40 -7.59 2.20
N GLU A 636 -67.74 -6.99 1.22
CA GLU A 636 -68.26 -5.82 0.48
C GLU A 636 -69.02 -6.23 -0.80
N HIS A 637 -68.82 -7.48 -1.27
CA HIS A 637 -69.50 -8.02 -2.45
C HIS A 637 -69.92 -9.47 -2.18
N PRO A 638 -71.07 -9.73 -1.59
CA PRO A 638 -71.56 -11.05 -1.26
C PRO A 638 -71.57 -11.97 -2.48
N GLY A 639 -70.85 -13.12 -2.39
CA GLY A 639 -70.68 -14.09 -3.47
C GLY A 639 -69.37 -13.98 -4.26
N SER A 640 -68.47 -13.04 -3.99
CA SER A 640 -67.14 -12.94 -4.52
C SER A 640 -66.07 -13.37 -3.47
N LEU A 641 -64.96 -13.93 -3.93
CA LEU A 641 -63.83 -14.34 -3.11
C LEU A 641 -62.61 -13.46 -3.39
N LYS A 642 -61.95 -13.02 -2.32
CA LYS A 642 -60.68 -12.28 -2.45
C LYS A 642 -59.51 -13.05 -1.83
N PRO A 643 -58.27 -12.84 -2.28
CA PRO A 643 -57.09 -13.49 -1.70
C PRO A 643 -56.89 -13.13 -0.22
N MET A 644 -56.57 -14.12 0.59
CA MET A 644 -56.41 -13.97 2.06
C MET A 644 -55.17 -13.19 2.45
N PHE A 645 -54.17 -13.08 1.59
CA PHE A 645 -52.94 -12.31 1.80
C PHE A 645 -52.93 -11.03 0.97
N THR A 646 -53.81 -10.12 1.33
CA THR A 646 -53.62 -8.70 1.09
C THR A 646 -53.15 -8.12 2.39
N GLY A 647 -51.89 -7.70 2.53
CA GLY A 647 -51.29 -7.24 3.80
C GLY A 647 -51.91 -5.98 4.42
N ALA A 648 -53.28 -5.97 4.47
CA ALA A 648 -54.01 -4.76 4.80
C ALA A 648 -54.62 -4.71 6.21
N GLU A 649 -54.60 -5.76 7.01
CA GLU A 649 -55.34 -5.76 8.27
C GLU A 649 -54.58 -5.35 9.54
N TYR A 650 -53.30 -4.95 9.49
CA TYR A 650 -52.58 -4.67 10.73
C TYR A 650 -52.12 -3.23 10.98
N PHE A 651 -52.56 -2.23 10.23
CA PHE A 651 -52.32 -0.82 10.61
C PHE A 651 -53.55 0.07 10.39
N ASN A 652 -54.53 -0.07 11.30
CA ASN A 652 -55.48 1.02 11.53
C ASN A 652 -54.83 2.15 12.35
N ASN A 653 -54.95 3.36 11.85
CA ASN A 653 -54.74 4.69 12.45
C ASN A 653 -53.46 5.42 12.06
N TYR A 654 -53.52 6.04 10.91
CA TYR A 654 -53.02 7.41 10.74
C TYR A 654 -54.06 8.21 9.92
N GLY A 655 -54.92 8.86 10.57
CA GLY A 655 -55.49 10.20 10.35
C GLY A 655 -56.54 10.44 9.24
N ASP A 656 -56.81 9.51 8.27
CA ASP A 656 -57.78 9.79 7.19
C ASP A 656 -58.86 8.72 6.96
N GLY A 657 -58.90 7.68 7.79
CA GLY A 657 -60.02 6.76 7.80
C GLY A 657 -60.20 5.86 6.56
N LYS A 658 -59.20 5.75 5.70
CA LYS A 658 -59.26 4.86 4.51
C LYS A 658 -58.14 3.83 4.55
N SER A 659 -58.48 2.56 4.66
CA SER A 659 -57.56 1.43 4.45
C SER A 659 -57.17 1.34 2.97
N ALA A 660 -55.86 1.38 2.66
CA ALA A 660 -55.38 1.19 1.31
C ALA A 660 -54.84 -0.27 1.19
N PRO A 661 -55.51 -1.14 0.48
CA PRO A 661 -55.06 -2.52 0.31
C PRO A 661 -53.80 -2.60 -0.56
N ASN A 662 -52.96 -3.57 -0.26
CA ASN A 662 -51.89 -3.98 -1.18
C ASN A 662 -52.44 -4.84 -2.29
N ASN A 663 -52.08 -4.59 -3.53
CA ASN A 663 -52.62 -5.34 -4.68
C ASN A 663 -51.48 -5.82 -5.61
N ALA A 664 -51.42 -7.10 -5.80
CA ALA A 664 -50.53 -7.74 -6.76
C ALA A 664 -51.36 -8.30 -7.93
N TYR A 665 -51.36 -7.58 -9.08
CA TYR A 665 -52.18 -7.94 -10.26
C TYR A 665 -51.41 -8.67 -11.35
N ALA A 666 -50.11 -8.76 -11.27
CA ALA A 666 -49.29 -9.45 -12.26
C ALA A 666 -48.82 -10.85 -11.78
N ASP A 667 -48.49 -11.74 -12.73
CA ASP A 667 -47.94 -13.06 -12.40
C ASP A 667 -46.59 -12.95 -11.68
N PHE A 668 -46.43 -13.77 -10.63
CA PHE A 668 -45.17 -13.83 -9.83
C PHE A 668 -44.71 -12.51 -9.24
N CYS A 669 -45.58 -11.55 -9.02
CA CYS A 669 -45.23 -10.29 -8.35
C CYS A 669 -45.57 -10.34 -6.85
N HIS A 670 -44.88 -9.49 -6.08
CA HIS A 670 -45.07 -9.37 -4.63
C HIS A 670 -45.30 -7.89 -4.25
N ALA A 671 -46.31 -7.66 -3.41
CA ALA A 671 -46.63 -6.34 -2.89
C ALA A 671 -46.81 -6.40 -1.36
N GLU A 672 -45.91 -5.70 -0.63
CA GLU A 672 -45.91 -5.67 0.83
C GLU A 672 -45.81 -4.22 1.36
N GLY A 673 -46.43 -3.94 2.52
CA GLY A 673 -46.43 -2.65 3.13
C GLY A 673 -47.83 -2.02 3.18
N TRP A 674 -47.95 -0.69 2.97
CA TRP A 674 -49.22 0.02 3.00
C TRP A 674 -49.55 0.65 1.64
N GLY A 675 -50.68 0.24 1.01
CA GLY A 675 -51.12 0.78 -0.28
C GLY A 675 -50.18 0.54 -1.45
N THR A 676 -49.46 -0.59 -1.47
CA THR A 676 -48.52 -0.95 -2.52
C THR A 676 -49.24 -1.67 -3.67
N TYR A 677 -48.79 -1.46 -4.92
CA TYR A 677 -49.42 -1.99 -6.13
C TYR A 677 -48.38 -2.60 -7.08
N CYS A 678 -48.56 -3.84 -7.45
CA CYS A 678 -47.95 -4.41 -8.65
C CYS A 678 -49.03 -4.46 -9.78
N HIS A 679 -48.90 -3.58 -10.77
CA HIS A 679 -49.81 -3.51 -11.92
C HIS A 679 -49.65 -4.70 -12.83
N THR A 680 -50.66 -4.95 -13.69
CA THR A 680 -50.73 -6.11 -14.62
C THR A 680 -49.49 -6.25 -15.54
N GLY A 681 -48.79 -5.18 -15.80
CA GLY A 681 -47.52 -5.20 -16.55
C GLY A 681 -46.27 -5.59 -15.73
N GLY A 682 -46.38 -5.62 -14.39
CA GLY A 682 -45.27 -5.85 -13.46
C GLY A 682 -44.97 -7.34 -13.17
N THR A 683 -44.88 -8.21 -14.15
CA THR A 683 -44.53 -9.64 -13.98
C THR A 683 -43.16 -9.80 -13.30
N TYR A 684 -43.04 -10.70 -12.32
CA TYR A 684 -41.80 -10.87 -11.51
C TYR A 684 -41.36 -9.63 -10.75
N SER A 685 -42.24 -8.67 -10.47
CA SER A 685 -41.88 -7.43 -9.78
C SER A 685 -42.17 -7.47 -8.28
N HIS A 686 -41.54 -6.56 -7.54
CA HIS A 686 -41.69 -6.43 -6.10
C HIS A 686 -41.92 -4.96 -5.72
N ALA A 687 -43.03 -4.71 -5.01
CA ALA A 687 -43.35 -3.39 -4.45
C ALA A 687 -43.43 -3.46 -2.92
N GLU A 688 -42.54 -2.73 -2.23
CA GLU A 688 -42.50 -2.68 -0.76
C GLU A 688 -42.53 -1.24 -0.24
N GLY A 689 -43.08 -1.04 0.97
CA GLY A 689 -43.09 0.26 1.63
C GLY A 689 -44.48 0.91 1.73
N CYS A 690 -44.60 2.23 1.46
CA CYS A 690 -45.85 2.99 1.59
C CYS A 690 -46.24 3.57 0.22
N GLY A 691 -47.37 3.14 -0.31
CA GLY A 691 -47.91 3.65 -1.58
C GLY A 691 -47.06 3.40 -2.82
N THR A 692 -46.14 2.43 -2.80
CA THR A 692 -45.27 2.13 -3.94
C THR A 692 -46.00 1.38 -5.04
N GLU A 693 -45.54 1.51 -6.28
CA GLU A 693 -46.12 0.82 -7.43
C GLU A 693 -45.03 0.30 -8.38
N THR A 694 -45.25 -0.89 -8.96
CA THR A 694 -44.47 -1.44 -10.05
C THR A 694 -45.35 -1.67 -11.28
N ARG A 695 -44.85 -1.37 -12.49
CA ARG A 695 -45.55 -1.45 -13.75
C ARG A 695 -44.81 -2.28 -14.82
N ASN A 696 -43.51 -2.51 -14.60
CA ASN A 696 -42.64 -3.16 -15.58
C ASN A 696 -42.22 -4.55 -15.10
N PRO A 697 -41.92 -5.49 -16.03
CA PRO A 697 -41.47 -6.83 -15.69
C PRO A 697 -40.14 -6.77 -14.94
N GLY A 698 -40.05 -7.45 -13.80
CA GLY A 698 -38.86 -7.50 -12.94
C GLY A 698 -38.53 -6.19 -12.22
N GLU A 699 -39.44 -5.25 -12.14
CA GLU A 699 -39.27 -3.98 -11.40
C GLU A 699 -39.29 -4.21 -9.89
N HIS A 700 -38.37 -3.62 -9.16
CA HIS A 700 -38.40 -3.51 -7.70
C HIS A 700 -38.62 -2.06 -7.28
N ALA A 701 -39.62 -1.81 -6.43
CA ALA A 701 -39.96 -0.49 -5.89
C ALA A 701 -40.00 -0.52 -4.36
N SER A 702 -39.24 0.39 -3.71
CA SER A 702 -39.24 0.51 -2.26
C SER A 702 -39.45 1.97 -1.81
N GLY A 703 -39.66 2.18 -0.51
CA GLY A 703 -39.80 3.53 0.08
C GLY A 703 -41.22 4.08 0.10
N ASN A 704 -41.41 5.36 -0.22
CA ASN A 704 -42.71 6.04 -0.13
C ASN A 704 -43.13 6.62 -1.48
N TRP A 705 -44.31 6.23 -1.98
CA TRP A 705 -44.95 6.82 -3.16
C TRP A 705 -43.99 7.02 -4.35
N ASN A 706 -43.33 5.95 -4.80
CA ASN A 706 -42.47 5.98 -5.96
C ASN A 706 -43.27 6.31 -7.24
N LYS A 707 -42.57 6.80 -8.25
CA LYS A 707 -43.12 7.04 -9.58
C LYS A 707 -42.58 5.97 -10.53
N SER A 708 -43.34 4.91 -10.75
CA SER A 708 -43.00 3.93 -11.80
C SER A 708 -43.24 4.53 -13.19
N SER A 709 -42.30 4.39 -14.08
CA SER A 709 -42.38 4.85 -15.47
C SER A 709 -41.92 3.74 -16.42
N ASP A 710 -42.08 3.92 -17.74
CA ASP A 710 -41.70 2.89 -18.71
C ASP A 710 -40.22 2.48 -18.53
N ASN A 711 -39.98 1.18 -18.51
CA ASN A 711 -38.65 0.58 -18.38
C ASN A 711 -37.95 0.76 -17.01
N THR A 712 -38.61 1.17 -15.96
CA THR A 712 -38.05 1.18 -14.60
C THR A 712 -37.73 -0.27 -14.17
N LEU A 713 -36.53 -0.50 -13.65
CA LEU A 713 -36.09 -1.77 -13.04
C LEU A 713 -36.03 -1.70 -11.53
N PHE A 714 -35.63 -0.55 -11.00
CA PHE A 714 -35.55 -0.34 -9.55
C PHE A 714 -35.86 1.12 -9.22
N SER A 715 -36.64 1.34 -8.17
CA SER A 715 -36.94 2.70 -7.70
C SER A 715 -37.06 2.77 -6.18
N VAL A 716 -36.52 3.84 -5.58
CA VAL A 716 -36.77 4.21 -4.18
C VAL A 716 -37.63 5.44 -4.13
N GLY A 717 -38.87 5.29 -3.67
CA GLY A 717 -39.86 6.35 -3.60
C GLY A 717 -39.55 7.40 -2.53
N TRP A 718 -39.77 8.67 -2.87
CA TRP A 718 -39.67 9.84 -1.98
C TRP A 718 -40.94 10.69 -2.05
N GLY A 719 -41.95 10.21 -2.67
CA GLY A 719 -43.24 10.93 -2.80
C GLY A 719 -43.95 11.11 -1.47
N THR A 720 -44.94 12.02 -1.44
CA THR A 720 -45.70 12.34 -0.23
C THR A 720 -47.13 11.80 -0.21
N ASN A 721 -47.67 11.47 -1.37
CA ASN A 721 -49.02 10.87 -1.54
C ASN A 721 -49.22 10.39 -2.99
N ASN A 722 -50.38 9.78 -3.29
CA ASN A 722 -50.67 9.21 -4.60
C ASN A 722 -50.65 10.20 -5.79
N VAL A 723 -50.80 11.49 -5.52
CA VAL A 723 -50.78 12.55 -6.57
C VAL A 723 -49.33 13.07 -6.75
N ASN A 724 -48.59 13.16 -5.66
CA ASN A 724 -47.19 13.66 -5.65
C ASN A 724 -46.21 12.51 -5.48
N ARG A 725 -46.16 11.62 -6.48
CA ARG A 725 -45.22 10.52 -6.55
C ARG A 725 -43.86 11.01 -7.08
N ALA A 726 -42.77 10.57 -6.46
CA ALA A 726 -41.41 10.93 -6.84
C ALA A 726 -40.43 9.82 -6.48
N ASN A 727 -39.30 9.75 -7.18
CA ASN A 727 -38.20 8.84 -6.87
C ASN A 727 -36.99 9.61 -6.33
N ALA A 728 -36.46 9.15 -5.21
CA ALA A 728 -35.13 9.56 -4.76
C ALA A 728 -34.04 8.89 -5.61
N PHE A 729 -34.34 7.70 -6.09
CA PHE A 729 -33.44 6.92 -6.92
C PHE A 729 -34.24 6.06 -7.91
N GLU A 730 -33.79 5.95 -9.16
CA GLU A 730 -34.43 5.14 -10.20
C GLU A 730 -33.41 4.53 -11.14
N ILE A 731 -33.53 3.24 -11.43
CA ILE A 731 -32.79 2.52 -12.48
C ILE A 731 -33.74 2.17 -13.60
N LYS A 732 -33.40 2.52 -14.84
CA LYS A 732 -34.18 2.18 -16.04
C LYS A 732 -33.42 1.26 -16.97
N ARG A 733 -34.18 0.34 -17.64
CA ARG A 733 -33.67 -0.39 -18.79
C ARG A 733 -33.75 0.52 -20.01
N THR A 734 -32.63 0.73 -20.70
CA THR A 734 -32.60 1.44 -21.97
C THR A 734 -32.50 0.45 -23.13
N PRO A 735 -33.14 0.70 -24.29
CA PRO A 735 -33.14 -0.25 -25.40
C PRO A 735 -31.78 -0.53 -26.05
N THR A 736 -30.75 0.25 -25.70
CA THR A 736 -29.46 0.23 -26.40
C THR A 736 -28.26 -0.01 -25.48
N THR A 737 -28.44 -0.10 -24.16
CA THR A 737 -27.32 -0.36 -23.23
C THR A 737 -27.80 -1.09 -21.98
N ASP A 738 -27.15 -2.17 -21.61
CA ASP A 738 -27.42 -2.90 -20.38
C ASP A 738 -27.20 -2.01 -19.14
N GLY A 739 -28.29 -1.73 -18.45
CA GLY A 739 -28.42 -1.36 -17.06
C GLY A 739 -27.52 -0.25 -16.47
N ILE A 740 -27.76 1.03 -16.80
CA ILE A 740 -27.17 2.15 -16.04
C ILE A 740 -28.27 3.00 -15.39
N ALA A 741 -28.10 3.32 -14.11
CA ALA A 741 -29.02 4.12 -13.31
C ALA A 741 -28.99 5.60 -13.67
N PHE A 742 -30.19 6.21 -13.80
CA PHE A 742 -30.35 7.64 -13.95
C PHE A 742 -31.38 8.14 -12.94
N ILE A 743 -31.10 9.27 -12.28
CA ILE A 743 -32.12 10.07 -11.62
C ILE A 743 -32.42 11.25 -12.52
N ASP A 744 -33.68 11.36 -12.94
CA ASP A 744 -34.27 12.50 -13.65
C ASP A 744 -33.33 13.12 -14.72
N LYS A 745 -32.79 12.27 -15.62
CA LYS A 745 -31.82 12.62 -16.68
C LYS A 745 -30.45 13.12 -16.20
N LYS A 746 -30.15 13.04 -14.90
CA LYS A 746 -28.85 13.37 -14.32
C LYS A 746 -28.27 12.15 -13.63
N PRO A 747 -27.05 11.72 -13.95
CA PRO A 747 -26.40 10.61 -13.27
C PRO A 747 -26.04 11.01 -11.85
N ILE A 748 -26.20 10.08 -10.87
CA ILE A 748 -25.78 10.28 -9.50
C ILE A 748 -24.44 9.61 -9.24
N VAL A 749 -23.52 10.36 -8.68
CA VAL A 749 -22.51 9.84 -7.79
C VAL A 749 -22.68 10.56 -6.46
N THR A 750 -23.15 9.85 -5.46
CA THR A 750 -23.09 10.37 -4.10
C THR A 750 -21.66 10.25 -3.59
N SER A 751 -21.12 11.34 -3.10
CA SER A 751 -19.80 11.42 -2.50
C SER A 751 -19.64 10.40 -1.39
N ILE A 752 -18.67 9.55 -1.54
CA ILE A 752 -18.03 8.94 -0.39
C ILE A 752 -16.80 9.81 -0.12
N LEU A 753 -16.84 10.54 0.96
CA LEU A 753 -15.82 11.34 1.63
C LEU A 753 -16.14 12.85 1.71
N ASN A 754 -16.62 13.28 2.89
CA ASN A 754 -16.56 14.66 3.40
C ASN A 754 -17.31 15.77 2.61
N GLY A 755 -18.47 15.49 2.07
CA GLY A 755 -19.39 16.55 1.64
C GLY A 755 -19.01 17.34 0.39
N THR A 756 -17.97 16.95 -0.37
CA THR A 756 -17.48 17.67 -1.55
C THR A 756 -17.21 16.77 -2.78
N GLY A 757 -17.99 15.72 -2.96
CA GLY A 757 -17.87 14.85 -4.14
C GLY A 757 -18.67 15.35 -5.35
N PRO A 758 -18.43 14.79 -6.56
CA PRO A 758 -19.16 15.18 -7.76
C PRO A 758 -20.66 14.91 -7.65
N THR A 759 -21.47 15.85 -8.10
CA THR A 759 -22.93 15.78 -8.02
C THR A 759 -23.56 15.11 -9.23
N TYR A 760 -22.78 14.95 -10.31
CA TYR A 760 -23.24 14.43 -11.58
C TYR A 760 -22.24 13.42 -12.15
N MET A 761 -22.73 12.56 -13.03
CA MET A 761 -21.93 11.58 -13.78
C MET A 761 -22.13 11.77 -15.27
N TRP A 762 -21.05 11.89 -16.05
CA TRP A 762 -21.09 11.89 -17.50
C TRP A 762 -20.32 10.68 -18.05
N LYS A 763 -20.87 10.02 -19.08
CA LYS A 763 -20.24 8.88 -19.74
C LYS A 763 -20.27 9.10 -21.26
N GLY A 764 -19.14 8.96 -21.90
CA GLY A 764 -19.02 9.10 -23.36
C GLY A 764 -17.64 8.71 -23.85
N ASP A 765 -17.47 8.67 -25.17
CA ASP A 765 -16.15 8.50 -25.75
C ASP A 765 -15.32 9.80 -25.61
N TYR A 766 -14.02 9.68 -25.86
CA TYR A 766 -13.13 10.82 -25.75
C TYR A 766 -13.47 11.92 -26.79
N ALA A 767 -13.96 11.55 -27.95
CA ALA A 767 -14.35 12.51 -29.00
C ALA A 767 -15.57 13.36 -28.60
N ASP A 768 -16.46 12.82 -27.77
CA ASP A 768 -17.58 13.57 -27.22
C ASP A 768 -17.16 14.36 -25.96
N TYR A 769 -16.28 13.83 -25.12
CA TYR A 769 -15.74 14.57 -23.97
C TYR A 769 -15.05 15.87 -24.40
N ILE A 770 -14.21 15.84 -25.41
CA ILE A 770 -13.51 17.05 -25.91
C ILE A 770 -14.41 18.12 -26.54
N LYS A 771 -15.66 17.78 -26.84
CA LYS A 771 -16.68 18.76 -27.29
C LYS A 771 -17.30 19.54 -26.16
N ILE A 772 -17.10 19.13 -24.92
CA ILE A 772 -17.59 19.80 -23.71
C ILE A 772 -16.82 21.13 -23.57
N LYS A 773 -17.53 22.26 -23.79
CA LYS A 773 -16.91 23.58 -23.77
C LYS A 773 -16.44 24.04 -22.38
N GLN A 774 -17.02 23.49 -21.32
CA GLN A 774 -16.67 23.78 -19.96
C GLN A 774 -16.90 22.52 -19.10
N VAL A 775 -15.84 21.98 -18.53
CA VAL A 775 -15.87 20.83 -17.63
C VAL A 775 -16.45 21.29 -16.29
N ASP A 776 -17.54 20.68 -15.85
CA ASP A 776 -18.15 20.96 -14.56
C ASP A 776 -17.36 20.25 -13.44
N PRO A 777 -16.79 20.97 -12.46
CA PRO A 777 -16.01 20.37 -11.37
C PRO A 777 -16.81 19.44 -10.46
N ASN A 778 -18.16 19.50 -10.53
CA ASN A 778 -19.05 18.64 -9.75
C ASN A 778 -19.53 17.40 -10.54
N THR A 779 -18.96 17.15 -11.71
CA THR A 779 -19.32 16.02 -12.56
C THR A 779 -18.15 15.03 -12.64
N LEU A 780 -18.41 13.76 -12.35
CA LEU A 780 -17.49 12.68 -12.61
C LEU A 780 -17.65 12.22 -14.08
N TYR A 781 -16.57 12.34 -14.85
CA TYR A 781 -16.58 12.01 -16.28
C TYR A 781 -16.01 10.61 -16.50
N PHE A 782 -16.82 9.69 -17.05
CA PHE A 782 -16.38 8.38 -17.50
C PHE A 782 -16.13 8.41 -19.01
N ILE A 783 -14.87 8.34 -19.39
CA ILE A 783 -14.44 8.39 -20.77
C ILE A 783 -13.98 6.99 -21.19
N TYR A 784 -14.52 6.43 -22.27
CA TYR A 784 -14.07 5.16 -22.81
C TYR A 784 -13.42 5.36 -24.20
N ASP A 785 -12.41 4.56 -24.49
CA ASP A 785 -11.69 4.57 -25.76
C ASP A 785 -12.01 3.26 -26.50
N GLY A 786 -12.72 3.38 -27.62
CA GLY A 786 -13.04 2.26 -28.50
C GLY A 786 -14.52 2.08 -28.86
N ASP A 787 -14.78 1.25 -29.85
CA ASP A 787 -16.11 0.98 -30.41
C ASP A 787 -17.07 0.43 -29.32
N ALA A 788 -18.21 1.09 -29.15
CA ALA A 788 -19.18 0.88 -28.07
C ALA A 788 -19.84 -0.52 -28.07
N SER A 789 -19.50 -1.40 -29.02
CA SER A 789 -20.15 -2.69 -29.21
C SER A 789 -19.54 -3.88 -28.45
N THR A 790 -18.38 -3.71 -27.75
CA THR A 790 -17.61 -4.85 -27.25
C THR A 790 -17.09 -4.80 -25.81
N ARG A 791 -17.40 -3.79 -24.98
CA ARG A 791 -16.80 -3.75 -23.62
C ARG A 791 -17.76 -3.38 -22.49
N ASN A 792 -17.82 -4.31 -21.54
CA ASN A 792 -18.40 -4.15 -20.19
C ASN A 792 -17.37 -3.87 -19.09
N ASP A 793 -16.16 -3.40 -19.43
CA ASP A 793 -15.10 -3.27 -18.44
C ASP A 793 -15.01 -1.85 -17.89
N PHE A 794 -15.08 -1.70 -16.58
CA PHE A 794 -14.75 -0.47 -15.88
C PHE A 794 -13.24 -0.23 -15.98
N ILE A 795 -12.84 0.95 -16.46
CA ILE A 795 -11.44 1.36 -16.50
C ILE A 795 -11.08 1.84 -15.09
N SER A 796 -10.00 1.31 -14.50
CA SER A 796 -9.49 1.76 -13.20
C SER A 796 -8.98 3.20 -13.27
N ILE A 797 -8.89 3.89 -12.11
CA ILE A 797 -8.35 5.26 -12.02
C ILE A 797 -6.94 5.33 -12.63
N ASP A 798 -6.09 4.33 -12.41
CA ASP A 798 -4.73 4.27 -12.96
C ASP A 798 -4.72 4.11 -14.49
N GLN A 799 -5.65 3.33 -15.04
CA GLN A 799 -5.83 3.21 -16.51
C GLN A 799 -6.40 4.48 -17.12
N MET A 800 -7.21 5.23 -16.37
CA MET A 800 -7.74 6.52 -16.80
C MET A 800 -6.65 7.60 -16.80
N ASP A 801 -5.76 7.62 -15.80
CA ASP A 801 -4.60 8.51 -15.75
C ASP A 801 -3.63 8.23 -16.92
N ASP A 802 -3.38 6.99 -17.28
CA ASP A 802 -2.55 6.63 -18.44
C ASP A 802 -3.21 7.04 -19.80
N ILE A 803 -4.51 6.87 -19.95
CA ILE A 803 -5.26 7.26 -21.16
C ILE A 803 -5.35 8.79 -21.27
N VAL A 804 -5.64 9.47 -20.16
CA VAL A 804 -5.73 10.94 -20.13
C VAL A 804 -4.34 11.54 -20.37
N ASN A 805 -3.30 11.07 -19.72
CA ASN A 805 -1.93 11.55 -19.89
C ASN A 805 -1.44 11.33 -21.32
N ARG A 806 -1.64 10.15 -21.91
CA ARG A 806 -1.25 9.87 -23.31
C ARG A 806 -1.98 10.73 -24.32
N LYS A 807 -3.29 10.94 -24.17
CA LYS A 807 -4.10 11.73 -25.12
C LYS A 807 -4.02 13.24 -24.87
N VAL A 808 -3.75 13.66 -23.66
CA VAL A 808 -3.37 15.04 -23.36
C VAL A 808 -2.00 15.34 -23.97
N GLU A 809 -1.02 14.44 -23.86
CA GLU A 809 0.28 14.57 -24.53
C GLU A 809 0.14 14.64 -26.07
N GLU A 810 -0.71 13.81 -26.69
CA GLU A 810 -0.98 13.85 -28.13
C GLU A 810 -1.65 15.18 -28.57
N LYS A 811 -2.58 15.71 -27.76
CA LYS A 811 -3.23 17.00 -28.07
C LYS A 811 -2.34 18.20 -27.76
N ILE A 812 -1.57 18.16 -26.69
CA ILE A 812 -0.55 19.19 -26.43
C ILE A 812 0.49 19.18 -27.56
N LYS A 813 0.90 18.01 -28.05
CA LYS A 813 1.71 17.90 -29.26
C LYS A 813 1.05 18.55 -30.49
N GLN A 814 -0.25 18.36 -30.69
CA GLN A 814 -1.00 18.97 -31.81
C GLN A 814 -1.15 20.50 -31.66
N TYR A 815 -1.36 21.01 -30.45
CA TYR A 815 -1.47 22.46 -30.19
C TYR A 815 -0.10 23.17 -30.20
N THR A 816 0.97 22.52 -29.73
CA THR A 816 2.32 23.09 -29.72
C THR A 816 3.02 22.97 -31.07
N GLN A 817 2.67 22.02 -31.92
CA GLN A 817 3.16 21.98 -33.33
C GLN A 817 2.70 23.16 -34.18
N GLY A 818 1.65 23.89 -33.75
CA GLY A 818 1.22 25.15 -34.39
C GLY A 818 1.92 26.40 -33.88
N MET A 819 2.65 26.37 -32.77
CA MET A 819 3.25 27.56 -32.11
C MET A 819 4.76 27.51 -31.86
N LEU A 820 5.44 26.37 -31.95
CA LEU A 820 6.90 26.28 -31.70
C LEU A 820 7.54 25.20 -32.58
N TYR A 821 8.44 25.66 -33.42
CA TYR A 821 9.34 24.81 -34.18
C TYR A 821 10.36 24.16 -33.26
N ASN A 822 10.11 22.95 -32.69
CA ASN A 822 11.11 21.93 -32.41
C ASN A 822 10.55 20.69 -31.74
N ALA A 823 11.06 19.54 -32.12
CA ALA A 823 10.48 18.21 -31.92
C ALA A 823 10.66 17.54 -30.54
N ASN A 824 11.06 18.26 -29.49
CA ASN A 824 11.43 17.69 -28.19
C ASN A 824 10.67 18.27 -26.98
N TYR A 825 9.43 18.68 -27.16
CA TYR A 825 8.63 19.28 -26.10
C TYR A 825 7.69 18.24 -25.50
N SER A 826 7.86 17.92 -24.23
CA SER A 826 6.94 17.05 -23.45
C SER A 826 6.62 17.70 -22.12
N PRO A 827 5.57 18.51 -21.99
CA PRO A 827 5.10 18.97 -20.69
C PRO A 827 4.47 17.79 -19.92
N LYS A 828 4.86 17.61 -18.67
CA LYS A 828 4.20 16.68 -17.73
C LYS A 828 3.33 17.46 -16.78
N PHE A 829 2.06 17.06 -16.67
CA PHE A 829 1.16 17.55 -15.60
C PHE A 829 1.56 16.91 -14.26
N ILE A 830 1.68 17.72 -13.23
CA ILE A 830 1.78 17.22 -11.85
C ILE A 830 0.36 17.23 -11.28
N GLY A 831 -0.13 16.05 -10.88
CA GLY A 831 -1.43 15.92 -10.23
C GLY A 831 -1.52 16.77 -8.97
N SER A 832 -2.67 17.37 -8.74
CA SER A 832 -2.96 18.26 -7.63
C SER A 832 -2.99 17.52 -6.30
N GLY A 833 -1.90 17.64 -5.54
CA GLY A 833 -1.90 17.40 -4.09
C GLY A 833 -1.46 18.69 -3.41
N GLY A 834 -2.35 19.36 -2.69
CA GLY A 834 -2.20 20.45 -1.75
C GLY A 834 -1.07 21.47 -1.98
N ASP A 835 -1.43 22.74 -2.09
CA ASP A 835 -0.52 23.90 -2.09
C ASP A 835 0.54 23.92 -3.19
N SER A 836 0.16 23.95 -4.45
CA SER A 836 1.14 24.28 -5.48
C SER A 836 0.68 25.47 -6.34
N ASN A 837 1.51 26.49 -6.33
CA ASN A 837 1.43 27.62 -7.26
C ASN A 837 1.94 27.26 -8.68
N PHE A 838 2.19 25.99 -8.98
CA PHE A 838 2.75 25.56 -10.26
C PHE A 838 1.77 24.67 -11.00
N SER A 839 1.39 25.09 -12.21
CA SER A 839 0.44 24.39 -13.07
C SER A 839 1.12 23.50 -14.10
N TYR A 840 2.42 23.70 -14.39
CA TYR A 840 3.12 23.02 -15.48
C TYR A 840 4.57 22.68 -15.12
N VAL A 841 5.10 21.63 -15.75
CA VAL A 841 6.53 21.29 -15.72
C VAL A 841 7.03 21.23 -17.17
N TRP A 842 8.00 22.07 -17.50
CA TRP A 842 8.71 22.01 -18.76
C TRP A 842 10.08 21.34 -18.57
N SER A 843 10.48 20.48 -19.52
CA SER A 843 11.78 19.81 -19.51
C SER A 843 12.41 19.84 -20.90
N GLY A 844 13.58 20.41 -21.02
CA GLY A 844 14.32 20.54 -22.28
C GLY A 844 15.80 20.86 -22.04
N ASN A 845 16.57 21.00 -23.11
CA ASN A 845 17.97 21.44 -23.01
C ASN A 845 18.10 22.98 -22.96
N THR A 846 19.30 23.49 -22.71
CA THR A 846 19.58 24.92 -22.64
C THR A 846 19.23 25.70 -23.91
N THR A 847 19.36 25.08 -25.08
CA THR A 847 19.03 25.70 -26.37
C THR A 847 17.51 25.83 -26.54
N ASP A 848 16.76 24.79 -26.15
CA ASP A 848 15.31 24.81 -26.19
C ASP A 848 14.73 25.80 -25.17
N PHE A 849 15.33 25.90 -23.98
CA PHE A 849 14.95 26.90 -22.97
C PHE A 849 15.18 28.33 -23.45
N ALA A 850 16.29 28.60 -24.09
CA ALA A 850 16.58 29.90 -24.69
C ALA A 850 15.59 30.28 -25.81
N GLY A 851 15.00 29.30 -26.50
CA GLY A 851 13.98 29.48 -27.52
C GLY A 851 12.59 29.83 -27.01
N LEU A 852 12.32 29.70 -25.71
CA LEU A 852 11.01 29.95 -25.11
C LEU A 852 10.64 31.44 -25.01
N GLY A 853 11.60 32.36 -25.11
CA GLY A 853 11.35 33.81 -25.05
C GLY A 853 10.64 34.21 -23.74
N SER A 854 9.49 34.89 -23.86
CA SER A 854 8.70 35.33 -22.69
C SER A 854 8.07 34.19 -21.88
N LEU A 855 7.93 33.00 -22.45
CA LEU A 855 7.39 31.82 -21.74
C LEU A 855 8.37 31.25 -20.70
N ALA A 856 9.67 31.51 -20.85
CA ALA A 856 10.68 31.11 -19.85
C ALA A 856 10.53 31.82 -18.49
N ASN A 857 9.71 32.86 -18.42
CA ASN A 857 9.41 33.62 -17.21
C ASN A 857 8.02 33.31 -16.61
N ASP A 858 7.35 32.26 -17.07
CA ASP A 858 6.06 31.87 -16.50
C ASP A 858 6.24 31.38 -15.05
N VAL A 859 5.68 32.14 -14.11
CA VAL A 859 5.78 31.87 -12.66
C VAL A 859 5.02 30.63 -12.22
N ASN A 860 4.16 30.08 -13.07
CA ASN A 860 3.37 28.86 -12.79
C ASN A 860 3.98 27.61 -13.42
N THR A 861 5.14 27.72 -14.04
CA THR A 861 5.82 26.60 -14.72
C THR A 861 7.16 26.29 -14.04
N ILE A 862 7.38 25.03 -13.73
CA ILE A 862 8.69 24.53 -13.29
C ILE A 862 9.48 24.14 -14.55
N PHE A 863 10.63 24.79 -14.77
CA PHE A 863 11.52 24.51 -15.89
C PHE A 863 12.65 23.59 -15.45
N ILE A 864 12.74 22.40 -16.06
CA ILE A 864 13.84 21.45 -15.86
C ILE A 864 14.75 21.46 -17.07
N ILE A 865 15.93 22.12 -16.93
CA ILE A 865 16.90 22.21 -18.02
C ILE A 865 17.87 21.02 -17.86
N ARG A 866 17.95 20.17 -18.91
CA ARG A 866 18.88 19.05 -18.99
C ARG A 866 20.06 19.46 -19.87
N ASN A 867 21.26 19.49 -19.32
CA ASN A 867 22.46 19.60 -20.14
C ASN A 867 22.73 18.22 -20.75
N ASN A 868 22.54 18.12 -22.06
CA ASN A 868 23.10 17.00 -22.81
C ASN A 868 24.63 17.21 -22.88
N LYS A 869 25.38 16.37 -22.21
CA LYS A 869 26.78 16.12 -22.51
C LYS A 869 26.87 15.22 -23.72
#